data_f83674b24226655638be3e7526f6f531
#
_entry.id   f83674b24226655638be3e7526f6f531
#
_cell.length_a   1.000
_cell.length_b   1.000
_cell.length_c   1.000
_cell.angle_alpha   90.00
_cell.angle_beta   90.00
_cell.angle_gamma   90.00
#
_symmetry.space_group_name_H-M   'P 1'
#
loop_
_entity.id
_entity.type
_entity.pdbx_description
1 polymer ?
#
loop_
_entity_poly.entity_id
_entity_poly.type
_entity_poly.pdbx_seq_one_letter_code
_entity_poly.pdbx_strand_id
1 'polypeptide(L)'
;MQIADKYSPQEIESKWYDYWMEHRLFHSEPDEREPYTIVIPPPNVTGMLHMGHMLNNTLQDVLVRRARMQGKNACWVPGTDHASIATEAKVVAKLKAEGIEKSSLSREEFLRHAWDWKEKYGGVILQQLRKLGASCDWERTCFTMDEARTESVLRVFCDLYEKGLIYRGVRMVNWDPSAQTALSDEEVVFKESHGKLYYLRYRVEGTDRTIIVATTRPETILGDTALCVNPDDERYAWLPEDARVIVPLVGRSVPVIRDTYVDIAFGTGALKVTPAHDVNDYMLGEKYGLESIDIFNDDGTINDKVGLYAGMERFALRKQIEKDLDAAGLLEKTEDYTNNVGYSERTGVAIEPKLSMQWFLSMEKLAGPATQAVLENEIKLVPEKYKNTYRHWMENIKDWCISRQLWWGQRIPAYYLPKGGFVVALTAEEALEKARAKSGDASLQLADLRQDEDVLDTWFSSWLWPISVFDGIRHPNNKDIEYYYPTNDLVTGPDIIFFWVARMIMAGYEYRGEKPFGHVYFTGIVRDKIGRKMSKQLGNSPDPLDLIAQFGADGMRVAMLLSSSAGNDVMFDEALCEQGRNFGNKIWNAYRLVNGWTIDDTLAQSENNRLAIEWFRQALAKTLRQVESDFASYRISEAFMNLYKLFWDDFSGWYLEMIKPAYQCPIDRPTLEATCGFFDDLLRLLHPFMPFVTEEIWQDLAPRKAGESIMVQRMPEAREIDEALLGRFELTKEVVTAVRNVRKQKNIPQKDPLTLRVIADENYPAEYAPVLQKMGNLSQIETTREKDPSAVGFLVKTTQYFVPMEGMIDIEAERKKLAGELEYLEGFLASVQKKLSNERFVSSAPEKVVANERTKQADAEAKIAALREQLAALK
;
A
#
# COMPACT_ATOMS: atom_id res chain seq x y z
N MET A 1 3.54 -33.74 -22.85
CA MET A 1 3.74 -32.75 -23.95
C MET A 1 5.17 -32.25 -23.89
N GLN A 2 5.79 -31.91 -25.02
CA GLN A 2 7.13 -31.34 -24.96
C GLN A 2 7.02 -29.89 -24.57
N ILE A 3 7.51 -29.51 -23.38
CA ILE A 3 7.46 -28.13 -22.91
C ILE A 3 8.23 -27.21 -23.89
N ALA A 4 7.72 -25.99 -24.09
CA ALA A 4 8.31 -25.03 -25.02
C ALA A 4 9.77 -24.66 -24.68
N ASP A 5 10.57 -24.34 -25.71
CA ASP A 5 11.99 -23.97 -25.51
C ASP A 5 12.18 -22.70 -24.68
N LYS A 6 11.21 -21.82 -24.69
CA LYS A 6 11.23 -20.55 -23.94
C LYS A 6 9.95 -20.38 -23.15
N TYR A 7 10.07 -19.79 -21.99
CA TYR A 7 8.94 -19.34 -21.20
C TYR A 7 8.25 -18.13 -21.89
N SER A 8 6.96 -18.27 -22.22
CA SER A 8 6.13 -17.25 -22.84
C SER A 8 4.89 -16.99 -21.96
N PRO A 9 4.93 -16.00 -21.06
CA PRO A 9 3.80 -15.69 -20.17
C PRO A 9 2.50 -15.47 -20.93
N GLN A 10 2.54 -14.75 -22.06
CA GLN A 10 1.36 -14.37 -22.84
C GLN A 10 0.58 -15.55 -23.38
N GLU A 11 1.25 -16.68 -23.67
CA GLU A 11 0.62 -17.90 -24.18
C GLU A 11 -0.05 -18.71 -23.08
N ILE A 12 0.49 -18.68 -21.87
CA ILE A 12 0.04 -19.53 -20.76
C ILE A 12 -0.97 -18.83 -19.84
N GLU A 13 -0.90 -17.51 -19.70
CA GLU A 13 -1.73 -16.76 -18.74
C GLU A 13 -3.23 -16.86 -19.08
N SER A 14 -3.60 -16.61 -20.33
CA SER A 14 -5.01 -16.73 -20.75
C SER A 14 -5.49 -18.17 -20.66
N LYS A 15 -4.67 -19.12 -21.10
CA LYS A 15 -4.98 -20.57 -21.04
C LYS A 15 -5.34 -21.02 -19.62
N TRP A 16 -4.52 -20.67 -18.62
CA TRP A 16 -4.74 -21.12 -17.24
C TRP A 16 -5.84 -20.33 -16.56
N TYR A 17 -5.96 -19.03 -16.85
CA TYR A 17 -7.05 -18.26 -16.27
C TYR A 17 -8.42 -18.76 -16.73
N ASP A 18 -8.57 -19.04 -18.02
CA ASP A 18 -9.78 -19.61 -18.60
C ASP A 18 -10.07 -21.02 -18.03
N TYR A 19 -9.02 -21.84 -17.87
CA TYR A 19 -9.12 -23.16 -17.24
C TYR A 19 -9.65 -23.09 -15.80
N TRP A 20 -9.10 -22.18 -14.99
CA TRP A 20 -9.56 -21.99 -13.61
C TRP A 20 -11.00 -21.52 -13.54
N MET A 21 -11.40 -20.63 -14.44
CA MET A 21 -12.77 -20.14 -14.55
C MET A 21 -13.75 -21.25 -14.99
N GLU A 22 -13.41 -22.02 -16.01
CA GLU A 22 -14.22 -23.13 -16.51
C GLU A 22 -14.51 -24.17 -15.43
N HIS A 23 -13.51 -24.49 -14.62
CA HIS A 23 -13.62 -25.45 -13.54
C HIS A 23 -14.08 -24.83 -12.21
N ARG A 24 -14.48 -23.55 -12.19
CA ARG A 24 -14.98 -22.80 -11.02
C ARG A 24 -14.07 -22.91 -9.80
N LEU A 25 -12.74 -22.91 -9.99
CA LEU A 25 -11.76 -23.11 -8.91
C LEU A 25 -11.67 -21.95 -7.92
N PHE A 26 -12.23 -20.78 -8.28
CA PHE A 26 -12.32 -19.62 -7.39
C PHE A 26 -13.61 -19.55 -6.59
N HIS A 27 -14.62 -20.31 -7.02
CA HIS A 27 -15.96 -20.27 -6.42
C HIS A 27 -15.97 -20.92 -5.04
N SER A 28 -16.70 -20.30 -4.11
CA SER A 28 -16.87 -20.76 -2.75
C SER A 28 -18.36 -20.79 -2.38
N GLU A 29 -18.79 -21.91 -1.82
CA GLU A 29 -20.08 -22.06 -1.15
C GLU A 29 -19.86 -22.54 0.27
N PRO A 30 -20.73 -22.16 1.24
CA PRO A 30 -20.65 -22.67 2.61
C PRO A 30 -20.60 -24.19 2.67
N ASP A 31 -19.58 -24.75 3.31
CA ASP A 31 -19.40 -26.16 3.53
C ASP A 31 -18.81 -26.45 4.93
N GLU A 32 -18.30 -27.65 5.18
CA GLU A 32 -17.77 -28.06 6.48
C GLU A 32 -16.33 -27.60 6.75
N ARG A 33 -15.65 -27.04 5.74
CA ARG A 33 -14.27 -26.54 5.90
C ARG A 33 -14.26 -25.22 6.67
N GLU A 34 -13.13 -24.94 7.32
CA GLU A 34 -12.90 -23.63 7.90
C GLU A 34 -12.92 -22.55 6.81
N PRO A 35 -13.76 -21.51 6.91
CA PRO A 35 -13.76 -20.43 5.95
C PRO A 35 -12.50 -19.58 6.06
N TYR A 36 -12.04 -19.07 4.92
CA TYR A 36 -11.07 -18.00 4.84
C TYR A 36 -11.58 -16.94 3.88
N THR A 37 -11.97 -15.82 4.43
CA THR A 37 -12.69 -14.79 3.68
C THR A 37 -11.92 -13.48 3.64
N ILE A 38 -11.78 -12.93 2.45
CA ILE A 38 -11.33 -11.54 2.23
C ILE A 38 -12.39 -10.83 1.38
N VAL A 39 -12.72 -9.60 1.73
CA VAL A 39 -13.47 -8.68 0.88
C VAL A 39 -12.51 -7.67 0.27
N ILE A 40 -12.57 -7.49 -1.04
CA ILE A 40 -11.70 -6.54 -1.74
C ILE A 40 -12.00 -5.12 -1.25
N PRO A 41 -10.99 -4.23 -1.05
CA PRO A 41 -11.25 -2.80 -1.06
C PRO A 41 -11.80 -2.43 -2.44
N PRO A 42 -13.12 -2.09 -2.54
CA PRO A 42 -13.74 -1.96 -3.86
C PRO A 42 -13.17 -0.75 -4.60
N PRO A 43 -12.49 -0.95 -5.75
CA PRO A 43 -11.93 0.17 -6.50
C PRO A 43 -13.02 1.11 -7.01
N ASN A 44 -12.74 2.42 -6.96
CA ASN A 44 -13.61 3.46 -7.49
C ASN A 44 -13.73 3.35 -9.01
N VAL A 45 -14.95 3.43 -9.56
CA VAL A 45 -15.20 3.40 -11.00
C VAL A 45 -14.81 4.70 -11.72
N THR A 46 -13.73 5.34 -11.27
CA THR A 46 -13.21 6.62 -11.80
C THR A 46 -12.21 6.47 -12.94
N GLY A 47 -11.79 5.26 -13.24
CA GLY A 47 -10.82 4.96 -14.29
C GLY A 47 -10.11 3.63 -14.11
N MET A 48 -8.96 3.46 -14.78
CA MET A 48 -8.16 2.25 -14.70
C MET A 48 -7.41 2.13 -13.37
N LEU A 49 -7.12 0.90 -12.94
CA LEU A 49 -6.27 0.62 -11.78
C LEU A 49 -4.84 1.16 -11.99
N HIS A 50 -4.14 1.40 -10.90
CA HIS A 50 -2.75 1.85 -10.85
C HIS A 50 -1.88 0.89 -10.01
N MET A 51 -0.58 1.16 -9.92
CA MET A 51 0.39 0.27 -9.26
C MET A 51 0.06 -0.06 -7.79
N GLY A 52 -0.55 0.88 -7.05
CA GLY A 52 -1.03 0.61 -5.68
C GLY A 52 -2.10 -0.47 -5.61
N HIS A 53 -2.98 -0.54 -6.61
CA HIS A 53 -3.97 -1.64 -6.71
C HIS A 53 -3.30 -2.98 -7.06
N MET A 54 -2.24 -2.95 -7.90
CA MET A 54 -1.48 -4.17 -8.20
C MET A 54 -0.83 -4.75 -6.95
N LEU A 55 -0.20 -3.90 -6.13
CA LEU A 55 0.36 -4.30 -4.84
C LEU A 55 -0.71 -4.89 -3.91
N ASN A 56 -1.78 -4.14 -3.68
CA ASN A 56 -2.85 -4.53 -2.76
C ASN A 56 -3.49 -5.87 -3.16
N ASN A 57 -3.84 -6.03 -4.42
CA ASN A 57 -4.51 -7.25 -4.90
C ASN A 57 -3.55 -8.45 -5.02
N THR A 58 -2.27 -8.23 -5.28
CA THR A 58 -1.26 -9.30 -5.23
C THR A 58 -1.15 -9.88 -3.82
N LEU A 59 -1.08 -9.02 -2.80
CA LEU A 59 -1.01 -9.47 -1.40
C LEU A 59 -2.27 -10.25 -0.98
N GLN A 60 -3.46 -9.75 -1.34
CA GLN A 60 -4.72 -10.46 -1.08
C GLN A 60 -4.74 -11.84 -1.76
N ASP A 61 -4.35 -11.90 -3.03
CA ASP A 61 -4.35 -13.16 -3.79
C ASP A 61 -3.38 -14.19 -3.22
N VAL A 62 -2.20 -13.75 -2.75
CA VAL A 62 -1.23 -14.63 -2.06
C VAL A 62 -1.86 -15.26 -0.82
N LEU A 63 -2.54 -14.47 0.01
CA LEU A 63 -3.20 -14.95 1.22
C LEU A 63 -4.33 -15.93 0.89
N VAL A 64 -5.18 -15.59 -0.08
CA VAL A 64 -6.32 -16.40 -0.50
C VAL A 64 -5.87 -17.73 -1.12
N ARG A 65 -4.88 -17.72 -2.03
CA ARG A 65 -4.33 -18.94 -2.65
C ARG A 65 -3.69 -19.84 -1.61
N ARG A 66 -2.91 -19.26 -0.69
CA ARG A 66 -2.31 -20.02 0.41
C ARG A 66 -3.37 -20.67 1.29
N ALA A 67 -4.41 -19.94 1.69
CA ALA A 67 -5.51 -20.48 2.50
C ALA A 67 -6.23 -21.64 1.78
N ARG A 68 -6.50 -21.51 0.49
CA ARG A 68 -7.09 -22.57 -0.34
C ARG A 68 -6.20 -23.81 -0.35
N MET A 69 -4.89 -23.64 -0.52
CA MET A 69 -3.93 -24.75 -0.50
C MET A 69 -3.69 -25.32 0.91
N GLN A 70 -4.03 -24.59 1.97
CA GLN A 70 -4.11 -25.14 3.32
C GLN A 70 -5.41 -25.96 3.55
N GLY A 71 -6.30 -25.98 2.57
CA GLY A 71 -7.54 -26.73 2.56
C GLY A 71 -8.70 -26.01 3.24
N LYS A 72 -8.58 -24.71 3.45
CA LYS A 72 -9.70 -23.87 3.88
C LYS A 72 -10.66 -23.62 2.71
N ASN A 73 -11.88 -23.26 3.04
CA ASN A 73 -12.83 -22.77 2.04
C ASN A 73 -12.56 -21.27 1.82
N ALA A 74 -11.75 -20.96 0.82
CA ALA A 74 -11.30 -19.61 0.55
C ALA A 74 -12.32 -18.86 -0.32
N CYS A 75 -12.82 -17.73 0.19
CA CYS A 75 -13.75 -16.83 -0.47
C CYS A 75 -13.16 -15.42 -0.57
N TRP A 76 -12.84 -14.98 -1.78
CA TRP A 76 -12.40 -13.61 -2.03
C TRP A 76 -13.45 -12.87 -2.85
N VAL A 77 -14.20 -11.98 -2.19
CA VAL A 77 -15.32 -11.27 -2.82
C VAL A 77 -14.83 -10.03 -3.56
N PRO A 78 -14.96 -9.98 -4.91
CA PRO A 78 -14.63 -8.81 -5.70
C PRO A 78 -15.77 -7.80 -5.74
N GLY A 79 -15.44 -6.56 -6.08
CA GLY A 79 -16.46 -5.53 -6.30
C GLY A 79 -15.85 -4.20 -6.72
N THR A 80 -16.73 -3.21 -6.92
CA THR A 80 -16.36 -1.83 -7.27
C THR A 80 -17.21 -0.83 -6.49
N ASP A 81 -16.65 0.36 -6.27
CA ASP A 81 -17.32 1.44 -5.55
C ASP A 81 -17.80 2.52 -6.54
N HIS A 82 -19.03 3.02 -6.32
CA HIS A 82 -19.61 4.07 -7.14
C HIS A 82 -18.93 5.44 -6.95
N ALA A 83 -18.26 5.65 -5.82
CA ALA A 83 -17.39 6.81 -5.53
C ALA A 83 -18.04 8.17 -5.84
N SER A 84 -19.19 8.44 -5.25
CA SER A 84 -20.11 9.59 -5.48
C SER A 84 -19.47 10.83 -6.15
N ILE A 85 -18.76 11.65 -5.38
CA ILE A 85 -18.15 12.92 -5.85
C ILE A 85 -17.17 12.68 -6.99
N ALA A 86 -16.28 11.69 -6.82
CA ALA A 86 -15.20 11.47 -7.75
C ALA A 86 -15.70 10.99 -9.12
N THR A 87 -16.72 10.12 -9.15
CA THR A 87 -17.33 9.64 -10.39
C THR A 87 -18.19 10.71 -11.03
N GLU A 88 -19.02 11.42 -10.24
CA GLU A 88 -19.83 12.53 -10.77
C GLU A 88 -18.96 13.60 -11.43
N ALA A 89 -17.85 14.00 -10.80
CA ALA A 89 -16.90 14.96 -11.38
C ALA A 89 -16.32 14.47 -12.72
N LYS A 90 -16.04 13.17 -12.86
CA LYS A 90 -15.56 12.59 -14.13
C LYS A 90 -16.62 12.59 -15.21
N VAL A 91 -17.87 12.27 -14.87
CA VAL A 91 -19.00 12.30 -15.79
C VAL A 91 -19.27 13.74 -16.25
N VAL A 92 -19.30 14.71 -15.33
CA VAL A 92 -19.46 16.14 -15.66
C VAL A 92 -18.35 16.62 -16.59
N ALA A 93 -17.09 16.29 -16.31
CA ALA A 93 -15.96 16.67 -17.15
C ALA A 93 -16.08 16.08 -18.57
N LYS A 94 -16.52 14.80 -18.68
CA LYS A 94 -16.78 14.16 -19.99
C LYS A 94 -17.88 14.89 -20.74
N LEU A 95 -19.03 15.13 -20.10
CA LEU A 95 -20.17 15.83 -20.71
C LEU A 95 -19.78 17.23 -21.19
N LYS A 96 -19.03 17.98 -20.37
CA LYS A 96 -18.52 19.31 -20.74
C LYS A 96 -17.60 19.26 -21.95
N ALA A 97 -16.75 18.25 -22.08
CA ALA A 97 -15.92 18.03 -23.28
C ALA A 97 -16.77 17.71 -24.53
N GLU A 98 -17.95 17.15 -24.35
CA GLU A 98 -18.95 16.89 -25.40
C GLU A 98 -19.89 18.10 -25.65
N GLY A 99 -19.69 19.23 -24.92
CA GLY A 99 -20.50 20.44 -25.06
C GLY A 99 -21.84 20.41 -24.31
N ILE A 100 -21.99 19.51 -23.35
CA ILE A 100 -23.21 19.33 -22.55
C ILE A 100 -22.94 19.82 -21.11
N GLU A 101 -23.70 20.82 -20.68
CA GLU A 101 -23.66 21.29 -19.30
C GLU A 101 -24.63 20.47 -18.43
N LYS A 102 -24.18 20.07 -17.21
CA LYS A 102 -25.03 19.31 -16.26
C LYS A 102 -26.35 20.01 -15.97
N SER A 103 -26.34 21.35 -15.84
CA SER A 103 -27.52 22.17 -15.58
C SER A 103 -28.60 22.11 -16.68
N SER A 104 -28.27 21.64 -17.88
CA SER A 104 -29.22 21.45 -18.99
C SER A 104 -29.91 20.09 -18.96
N LEU A 105 -29.52 19.19 -18.07
CA LEU A 105 -30.04 17.82 -17.96
C LEU A 105 -31.00 17.69 -16.78
N SER A 106 -31.95 16.79 -16.91
CA SER A 106 -32.69 16.24 -15.78
C SER A 106 -31.78 15.26 -15.00
N ARG A 107 -32.16 14.94 -13.75
CA ARG A 107 -31.48 13.94 -12.91
C ARG A 107 -31.41 12.58 -13.63
N GLU A 108 -32.51 12.15 -14.23
CA GLU A 108 -32.60 10.85 -14.92
C GLU A 108 -31.70 10.82 -16.15
N GLU A 109 -31.59 11.92 -16.88
CA GLU A 109 -30.69 12.01 -18.04
C GLU A 109 -29.23 11.95 -17.62
N PHE A 110 -28.87 12.68 -16.58
CA PHE A 110 -27.52 12.62 -16.01
C PHE A 110 -27.17 11.22 -15.48
N LEU A 111 -28.09 10.57 -14.75
CA LEU A 111 -27.86 9.22 -14.22
C LEU A 111 -27.64 8.19 -15.33
N ARG A 112 -28.29 8.32 -16.50
CA ARG A 112 -27.98 7.45 -17.64
C ARG A 112 -26.52 7.55 -18.05
N HIS A 113 -25.99 8.76 -18.17
CA HIS A 113 -24.56 8.97 -18.47
C HIS A 113 -23.62 8.40 -17.39
N ALA A 114 -24.01 8.50 -16.12
CA ALA A 114 -23.24 7.97 -15.01
C ALA A 114 -23.24 6.42 -14.97
N TRP A 115 -24.36 5.79 -15.30
CA TRP A 115 -24.43 4.34 -15.46
C TRP A 115 -23.62 3.82 -16.64
N ASP A 116 -23.66 4.51 -17.80
CA ASP A 116 -22.82 4.20 -18.96
C ASP A 116 -21.32 4.29 -18.63
N TRP A 117 -20.95 5.30 -17.83
CA TRP A 117 -19.59 5.45 -17.30
C TRP A 117 -19.20 4.27 -16.42
N LYS A 118 -20.06 3.88 -15.49
CA LYS A 118 -19.85 2.74 -14.57
C LYS A 118 -19.69 1.43 -15.33
N GLU A 119 -20.55 1.15 -16.31
CA GLU A 119 -20.45 -0.07 -17.12
C GLU A 119 -19.11 -0.15 -17.84
N LYS A 120 -18.68 0.94 -18.45
CA LYS A 120 -17.39 1.00 -19.15
C LYS A 120 -16.20 0.76 -18.22
N TYR A 121 -16.07 1.54 -17.15
CA TYR A 121 -14.86 1.51 -16.30
C TYR A 121 -14.90 0.41 -15.25
N GLY A 122 -16.06 0.03 -14.75
CA GLY A 122 -16.21 -1.14 -13.88
C GLY A 122 -15.76 -2.43 -14.59
N GLY A 123 -16.16 -2.62 -15.84
CA GLY A 123 -15.71 -3.76 -16.64
C GLY A 123 -14.20 -3.80 -16.87
N VAL A 124 -13.57 -2.64 -17.14
CA VAL A 124 -12.11 -2.53 -17.32
C VAL A 124 -11.37 -2.91 -16.03
N ILE A 125 -11.83 -2.41 -14.88
CA ILE A 125 -11.23 -2.72 -13.55
C ILE A 125 -11.22 -4.23 -13.30
N LEU A 126 -12.34 -4.90 -13.49
CA LEU A 126 -12.45 -6.34 -13.28
C LEU A 126 -11.55 -7.14 -14.25
N GLN A 127 -11.43 -6.68 -15.50
CA GLN A 127 -10.51 -7.29 -16.47
C GLN A 127 -9.04 -7.10 -16.06
N GLN A 128 -8.66 -5.94 -15.55
CA GLN A 128 -7.30 -5.70 -15.04
C GLN A 128 -6.94 -6.65 -13.91
N LEU A 129 -7.88 -6.89 -12.98
CA LEU A 129 -7.68 -7.85 -11.89
C LEU A 129 -7.52 -9.30 -12.41
N ARG A 130 -8.32 -9.68 -13.42
CA ARG A 130 -8.17 -10.99 -14.07
C ARG A 130 -6.81 -11.13 -14.75
N LYS A 131 -6.33 -10.10 -15.43
CA LYS A 131 -5.00 -10.09 -16.06
C LYS A 131 -3.84 -10.19 -15.05
N LEU A 132 -4.02 -9.67 -13.83
CA LEU A 132 -3.08 -9.84 -12.72
C LEU A 132 -3.08 -11.29 -12.19
N GLY A 133 -4.06 -12.08 -12.53
CA GLY A 133 -4.23 -13.45 -12.03
C GLY A 133 -5.00 -13.53 -10.70
N ALA A 134 -5.78 -12.50 -10.35
CA ALA A 134 -6.55 -12.49 -9.12
C ALA A 134 -7.57 -13.64 -9.06
N SER A 135 -7.54 -14.43 -7.99
CA SER A 135 -8.41 -15.60 -7.79
C SER A 135 -9.70 -15.26 -7.02
N CYS A 136 -10.35 -14.15 -7.44
CA CYS A 136 -11.62 -13.71 -6.88
C CYS A 136 -12.76 -14.68 -7.24
N ASP A 137 -13.72 -14.82 -6.34
CA ASP A 137 -15.00 -15.45 -6.65
C ASP A 137 -15.87 -14.50 -7.49
N TRP A 138 -15.71 -14.55 -8.80
CA TRP A 138 -16.35 -13.63 -9.74
C TRP A 138 -17.88 -13.75 -9.77
N GLU A 139 -18.42 -14.87 -9.33
CA GLU A 139 -19.87 -15.08 -9.22
C GLU A 139 -20.49 -14.24 -8.08
N ARG A 140 -19.66 -13.82 -7.12
CA ARG A 140 -20.03 -12.95 -6.01
C ARG A 140 -19.69 -11.47 -6.25
N THR A 141 -19.42 -11.07 -7.50
CA THR A 141 -19.07 -9.68 -7.82
C THR A 141 -20.20 -8.73 -7.39
N CYS A 142 -19.83 -7.72 -6.59
CA CYS A 142 -20.76 -6.73 -6.06
C CYS A 142 -20.39 -5.32 -6.55
N PHE A 143 -21.41 -4.44 -6.58
CA PHE A 143 -21.23 -3.00 -6.79
C PHE A 143 -21.92 -2.25 -5.64
N THR A 144 -21.25 -1.27 -5.03
CA THR A 144 -21.78 -0.57 -3.85
C THR A 144 -23.12 0.10 -4.07
N MET A 145 -23.55 0.31 -5.33
CA MET A 145 -24.84 0.93 -5.67
C MET A 145 -25.75 -0.01 -6.50
N ASP A 146 -25.51 -1.32 -6.47
CA ASP A 146 -26.49 -2.27 -6.98
C ASP A 146 -27.75 -2.33 -6.09
N GLU A 147 -28.80 -2.98 -6.57
CA GLU A 147 -30.10 -3.00 -5.89
C GLU A 147 -30.01 -3.50 -4.44
N ALA A 148 -29.34 -4.63 -4.22
CA ALA A 148 -29.26 -5.24 -2.89
C ALA A 148 -28.42 -4.41 -1.91
N ARG A 149 -27.29 -3.81 -2.37
CA ARG A 149 -26.47 -2.92 -1.55
C ARG A 149 -27.15 -1.60 -1.31
N THR A 150 -27.84 -1.05 -2.31
CA THR A 150 -28.66 0.15 -2.15
C THR A 150 -29.77 -0.04 -1.10
N GLU A 151 -30.54 -1.13 -1.18
CA GLU A 151 -31.56 -1.44 -0.17
C GLU A 151 -30.94 -1.59 1.22
N SER A 152 -29.80 -2.26 1.35
CA SER A 152 -29.10 -2.40 2.63
C SER A 152 -28.71 -1.04 3.22
N VAL A 153 -28.17 -0.13 2.41
CA VAL A 153 -27.80 1.24 2.81
C VAL A 153 -29.03 2.02 3.30
N LEU A 154 -30.12 1.97 2.55
CA LEU A 154 -31.36 2.68 2.92
C LEU A 154 -31.99 2.11 4.20
N ARG A 155 -31.97 0.79 4.40
CA ARG A 155 -32.41 0.16 5.66
C ARG A 155 -31.57 0.63 6.84
N VAL A 156 -30.26 0.68 6.69
CA VAL A 156 -29.35 1.18 7.73
C VAL A 156 -29.61 2.65 8.04
N PHE A 157 -29.86 3.49 7.03
CA PHE A 157 -30.22 4.89 7.25
C PHE A 157 -31.53 5.01 8.07
N CYS A 158 -32.57 4.27 7.70
CA CYS A 158 -33.86 4.28 8.41
C CYS A 158 -33.70 3.80 9.86
N ASP A 159 -32.99 2.70 10.09
CA ASP A 159 -32.73 2.16 11.42
C ASP A 159 -31.97 3.14 12.33
N LEU A 160 -30.86 3.71 11.83
CA LEU A 160 -30.07 4.68 12.60
C LEU A 160 -30.84 5.99 12.85
N TYR A 161 -31.72 6.37 11.94
CA TYR A 161 -32.63 7.51 12.15
C TYR A 161 -33.64 7.20 13.25
N GLU A 162 -34.28 6.03 13.25
CA GLU A 162 -35.21 5.59 14.29
C GLU A 162 -34.54 5.47 15.66
N LYS A 163 -33.27 5.07 15.71
CA LYS A 163 -32.43 5.07 16.92
C LYS A 163 -32.01 6.47 17.38
N GLY A 164 -32.33 7.51 16.61
CA GLY A 164 -31.95 8.90 16.91
C GLY A 164 -30.45 9.19 16.71
N LEU A 165 -29.72 8.32 16.02
CA LEU A 165 -28.30 8.51 15.69
C LEU A 165 -28.14 9.34 14.42
N ILE A 166 -29.04 9.23 13.45
CA ILE A 166 -29.07 10.12 12.29
C ILE A 166 -30.01 11.28 12.58
N TYR A 167 -29.54 12.49 12.32
CA TYR A 167 -30.31 13.72 12.48
C TYR A 167 -30.04 14.71 11.35
N ARG A 168 -30.95 15.66 11.15
CA ARG A 168 -30.81 16.76 10.20
C ARG A 168 -30.66 18.08 10.95
N GLY A 169 -29.67 18.87 10.63
CA GLY A 169 -29.40 20.12 11.34
C GLY A 169 -28.50 21.07 10.56
N VAL A 170 -28.53 22.35 10.96
CA VAL A 170 -27.59 23.36 10.45
C VAL A 170 -26.31 23.25 11.26
N ARG A 171 -25.18 23.03 10.54
CA ARG A 171 -23.84 23.03 11.13
C ARG A 171 -22.85 23.68 10.16
N MET A 172 -21.72 24.11 10.70
CA MET A 172 -20.57 24.50 9.90
C MET A 172 -19.99 23.25 9.22
N VAL A 173 -19.94 23.24 7.90
CA VAL A 173 -19.40 22.13 7.09
C VAL A 173 -18.27 22.64 6.19
N ASN A 174 -17.42 21.74 5.76
CA ASN A 174 -16.47 22.00 4.68
C ASN A 174 -17.21 21.93 3.35
N TRP A 175 -17.25 23.03 2.62
CA TRP A 175 -17.94 23.13 1.35
C TRP A 175 -16.96 23.15 0.18
N ASP A 176 -17.19 22.31 -0.82
CA ASP A 176 -16.47 22.32 -2.09
C ASP A 176 -17.25 23.18 -3.11
N PRO A 177 -16.78 24.40 -3.44
CA PRO A 177 -17.51 25.29 -4.34
C PRO A 177 -17.42 24.86 -5.80
N SER A 178 -16.49 23.99 -6.18
CA SER A 178 -16.41 23.44 -7.53
C SER A 178 -17.39 22.29 -7.74
N ALA A 179 -17.48 21.39 -6.79
CA ALA A 179 -18.47 20.30 -6.80
C ALA A 179 -19.83 20.71 -6.25
N GLN A 180 -19.92 21.88 -5.61
CA GLN A 180 -21.13 22.45 -4.96
C GLN A 180 -21.75 21.46 -3.95
N THR A 181 -20.92 20.87 -3.10
CA THR A 181 -21.33 19.87 -2.12
C THR A 181 -20.55 19.97 -0.82
N ALA A 182 -21.18 19.51 0.27
CA ALA A 182 -20.49 19.32 1.54
C ALA A 182 -19.47 18.17 1.47
N LEU A 183 -18.40 18.31 2.24
CA LEU A 183 -17.36 17.31 2.46
C LEU A 183 -17.33 16.91 3.94
N SER A 184 -16.86 15.70 4.23
CA SER A 184 -16.46 15.34 5.59
C SER A 184 -15.07 15.91 5.92
N ASP A 185 -14.75 15.98 7.21
CA ASP A 185 -13.48 16.57 7.68
C ASP A 185 -12.27 15.81 7.09
N GLU A 186 -12.38 14.50 6.92
CA GLU A 186 -11.35 13.63 6.37
C GLU A 186 -11.07 13.88 4.88
N GLU A 187 -12.03 14.45 4.13
CA GLU A 187 -11.89 14.76 2.71
C GLU A 187 -11.16 16.10 2.45
N VAL A 188 -10.72 16.75 3.52
CA VAL A 188 -9.99 18.03 3.45
C VAL A 188 -8.49 17.79 3.65
N VAL A 189 -7.70 18.15 2.65
CA VAL A 189 -6.23 18.07 2.69
C VAL A 189 -5.66 19.45 2.93
N PHE A 190 -4.95 19.61 4.04
CA PHE A 190 -4.28 20.88 4.35
C PHE A 190 -2.95 20.98 3.59
N LYS A 191 -2.77 22.14 2.91
CA LYS A 191 -1.54 22.45 2.17
C LYS A 191 -1.01 23.79 2.59
N GLU A 192 0.30 23.89 2.73
CA GLU A 192 0.97 25.16 2.89
C GLU A 192 0.72 26.05 1.66
N SER A 193 0.21 27.24 1.91
CA SER A 193 -0.17 28.20 0.87
C SER A 193 0.45 29.56 1.17
N HIS A 194 1.07 30.14 0.17
CA HIS A 194 1.66 31.48 0.25
C HIS A 194 0.61 32.51 -0.15
N GLY A 195 0.35 33.43 0.75
CA GLY A 195 -0.64 34.48 0.60
C GLY A 195 -0.19 35.76 1.26
N LYS A 196 -1.15 36.59 1.63
CA LYS A 196 -0.91 37.84 2.35
C LYS A 196 -1.69 37.88 3.66
N LEU A 197 -1.17 38.56 4.64
CA LEU A 197 -1.87 39.01 5.83
C LEU A 197 -2.22 40.49 5.65
N TYR A 198 -3.48 40.82 5.73
CA TYR A 198 -4.03 42.14 5.52
C TYR A 198 -4.34 42.79 6.86
N TYR A 199 -3.86 43.99 7.11
CA TYR A 199 -4.11 44.79 8.33
C TYR A 199 -5.16 45.84 8.01
N LEU A 200 -6.37 45.69 8.60
CA LEU A 200 -7.55 46.48 8.28
C LEU A 200 -7.91 47.40 9.44
N ARG A 201 -8.29 48.66 9.12
CA ARG A 201 -8.69 49.69 10.11
C ARG A 201 -10.20 49.64 10.30
N TYR A 202 -10.64 49.28 11.49
CA TYR A 202 -12.04 49.37 11.94
C TYR A 202 -12.20 50.63 12.78
N ARG A 203 -12.99 51.58 12.33
CA ARG A 203 -13.23 52.82 13.06
C ARG A 203 -14.15 52.54 14.26
N VAL A 204 -13.76 52.97 15.46
CA VAL A 204 -14.62 52.90 16.64
C VAL A 204 -15.69 53.95 16.55
N GLU A 205 -16.96 53.53 16.65
CA GLU A 205 -18.12 54.41 16.48
C GLU A 205 -18.13 55.53 17.51
N GLY A 206 -18.45 56.73 17.07
CA GLY A 206 -18.46 57.93 17.93
C GLY A 206 -17.06 58.47 18.31
N THR A 207 -15.97 57.94 17.74
CA THR A 207 -14.60 58.39 17.98
C THR A 207 -13.80 58.50 16.69
N ASP A 208 -12.60 59.15 16.75
CA ASP A 208 -11.62 59.19 15.67
C ASP A 208 -10.60 58.00 15.76
N ARG A 209 -10.80 57.10 16.72
CA ARG A 209 -9.89 55.95 16.92
C ARG A 209 -10.27 54.76 16.04
N THR A 210 -9.25 53.97 15.73
CA THR A 210 -9.40 52.74 14.94
C THR A 210 -8.82 51.55 15.71
N ILE A 211 -9.39 50.38 15.48
CA ILE A 211 -8.82 49.08 15.86
C ILE A 211 -8.29 48.43 14.59
N ILE A 212 -7.05 47.95 14.64
CA ILE A 212 -6.44 47.24 13.50
C ILE A 212 -6.64 45.75 13.69
N VAL A 213 -7.16 45.09 12.65
CA VAL A 213 -7.36 43.64 12.60
C VAL A 213 -6.51 43.05 11.50
N ALA A 214 -5.86 41.91 11.77
CA ALA A 214 -5.09 41.17 10.77
C ALA A 214 -5.90 39.97 10.28
N THR A 215 -6.04 39.84 8.96
CA THR A 215 -6.77 38.71 8.35
C THR A 215 -6.09 38.18 7.09
N THR A 216 -6.13 36.89 6.84
CA THR A 216 -5.73 36.29 5.55
C THR A 216 -6.88 36.29 4.53
N ARG A 217 -8.10 36.59 4.97
CA ARG A 217 -9.34 36.54 4.18
C ARG A 217 -10.11 37.84 4.20
N PRO A 218 -9.59 38.92 3.56
CA PRO A 218 -10.22 40.26 3.59
C PRO A 218 -11.61 40.25 2.93
N GLU A 219 -11.90 39.34 2.01
CA GLU A 219 -13.21 39.19 1.40
C GLU A 219 -14.34 38.88 2.40
N THR A 220 -14.03 38.20 3.51
CA THR A 220 -15.05 37.82 4.49
C THR A 220 -15.53 38.97 5.39
N ILE A 221 -14.90 40.14 5.34
CA ILE A 221 -15.37 41.33 6.10
C ILE A 221 -16.83 41.68 5.76
N LEU A 222 -17.26 41.35 4.56
CA LEU A 222 -18.65 41.57 4.12
C LEU A 222 -19.68 40.88 5.03
N GLY A 223 -19.27 39.81 5.72
CA GLY A 223 -20.10 39.07 6.66
C GLY A 223 -19.77 39.28 8.14
N ASP A 224 -18.92 40.24 8.48
CA ASP A 224 -18.54 40.51 9.87
C ASP A 224 -19.72 40.97 10.72
N THR A 225 -19.85 40.37 11.91
CA THR A 225 -20.92 40.70 12.86
C THR A 225 -20.42 41.09 14.23
N ALA A 226 -19.11 40.98 14.50
CA ALA A 226 -18.46 41.54 15.68
C ALA A 226 -16.94 41.73 15.45
N LEU A 227 -16.31 42.49 16.33
CA LEU A 227 -14.90 42.36 16.66
C LEU A 227 -14.75 41.67 18.02
N CYS A 228 -13.68 40.88 18.19
CA CYS A 228 -13.34 40.27 19.47
C CYS A 228 -11.97 40.73 19.93
N VAL A 229 -11.86 41.08 21.23
CA VAL A 229 -10.59 41.39 21.89
C VAL A 229 -10.46 40.59 23.18
N ASN A 230 -9.25 40.30 23.62
CA ASN A 230 -9.07 39.63 24.90
C ASN A 230 -9.36 40.64 26.05
N PRO A 231 -10.15 40.24 27.07
CA PRO A 231 -10.48 41.11 28.21
C PRO A 231 -9.25 41.59 28.99
N ASP A 232 -8.16 40.80 28.97
CA ASP A 232 -6.91 41.09 29.69
C ASP A 232 -5.88 41.86 28.83
N ASP A 233 -6.25 42.26 27.61
CA ASP A 233 -5.34 43.02 26.75
C ASP A 233 -5.40 44.54 27.04
N GLU A 234 -4.36 45.05 27.66
CA GLU A 234 -4.23 46.43 28.04
C GLU A 234 -4.32 47.42 26.85
N ARG A 235 -4.01 46.97 25.65
CA ARG A 235 -4.13 47.76 24.41
C ARG A 235 -5.55 48.23 24.12
N TYR A 236 -6.55 47.45 24.61
CA TYR A 236 -7.98 47.70 24.41
C TYR A 236 -8.73 48.05 25.69
N ALA A 237 -8.05 48.29 26.81
CA ALA A 237 -8.66 48.69 28.10
C ALA A 237 -9.45 50.00 28.03
N TRP A 238 -9.16 50.84 27.04
CA TRP A 238 -9.84 52.14 26.83
C TRP A 238 -11.23 52.03 26.18
N LEU A 239 -11.58 50.86 25.61
CA LEU A 239 -12.88 50.65 24.98
C LEU A 239 -13.97 50.55 26.04
N PRO A 240 -15.12 51.26 25.87
CA PRO A 240 -16.30 51.05 26.73
C PRO A 240 -16.87 49.63 26.57
N GLU A 241 -17.67 49.19 27.53
CA GLU A 241 -18.29 47.85 27.49
C GLU A 241 -19.22 47.67 26.30
N ASP A 242 -19.88 48.71 25.86
CA ASP A 242 -20.82 48.79 24.73
C ASP A 242 -20.16 49.25 23.42
N ALA A 243 -18.85 49.22 23.35
CA ALA A 243 -18.08 49.66 22.17
C ALA A 243 -18.57 49.00 20.89
N ARG A 244 -18.69 49.82 19.84
CA ARG A 244 -19.05 49.36 18.52
C ARG A 244 -18.02 49.84 17.49
N VAL A 245 -17.87 49.12 16.42
CA VAL A 245 -16.99 49.46 15.32
C VAL A 245 -17.74 49.42 13.99
N ILE A 246 -17.22 50.17 13.04
CA ILE A 246 -17.76 50.22 11.68
C ILE A 246 -16.95 49.26 10.79
N VAL A 247 -17.62 48.30 10.22
CA VAL A 247 -16.99 47.35 9.28
C VAL A 247 -16.51 48.10 8.04
N PRO A 248 -15.22 47.94 7.65
CA PRO A 248 -14.65 48.58 6.46
C PRO A 248 -15.47 48.31 5.18
N LEU A 249 -15.60 49.29 4.33
CA LEU A 249 -16.35 49.30 3.05
C LEU A 249 -17.88 49.06 3.20
N VAL A 250 -18.29 48.25 4.15
CA VAL A 250 -19.68 47.84 4.36
C VAL A 250 -20.46 48.93 5.12
N GLY A 251 -19.80 49.64 6.06
CA GLY A 251 -20.44 50.65 6.88
C GLY A 251 -21.38 50.12 7.99
N ARG A 252 -21.44 48.81 8.18
CA ARG A 252 -22.24 48.18 9.25
C ARG A 252 -21.59 48.42 10.62
N SER A 253 -22.42 48.90 11.59
CA SER A 253 -22.01 48.98 12.99
C SER A 253 -22.13 47.62 13.65
N VAL A 254 -21.05 47.11 14.26
CA VAL A 254 -21.01 45.82 14.94
C VAL A 254 -20.41 45.97 16.35
N PRO A 255 -20.82 45.11 17.34
CA PRO A 255 -20.29 45.19 18.71
C PRO A 255 -18.82 44.76 18.79
N VAL A 256 -18.12 45.23 19.79
CA VAL A 256 -16.84 44.68 20.24
C VAL A 256 -17.11 43.76 21.42
N ILE A 257 -16.93 42.43 21.19
CA ILE A 257 -17.07 41.42 22.23
C ILE A 257 -15.72 41.15 22.90
N ARG A 258 -15.75 40.58 24.11
CA ARG A 258 -14.55 40.28 24.91
C ARG A 258 -14.47 38.80 25.19
N ASP A 259 -13.44 38.14 24.71
CA ASP A 259 -13.24 36.70 24.91
C ASP A 259 -11.76 36.35 25.04
N THR A 260 -11.45 35.43 25.97
CA THR A 260 -10.11 34.90 26.20
C THR A 260 -9.61 34.01 25.04
N TYR A 261 -10.49 33.68 24.08
CA TYR A 261 -10.13 32.99 22.85
C TYR A 261 -9.06 33.74 22.04
N VAL A 262 -9.10 35.07 22.07
CA VAL A 262 -8.11 35.91 21.32
C VAL A 262 -6.77 35.88 22.04
N ASP A 263 -5.74 35.41 21.34
CA ASP A 263 -4.36 35.42 21.85
C ASP A 263 -3.80 36.82 21.81
N ILE A 264 -3.43 37.35 22.98
CA ILE A 264 -2.85 38.69 23.17
C ILE A 264 -1.51 38.82 22.42
N ALA A 265 -0.75 37.73 22.31
CA ALA A 265 0.58 37.71 21.68
C ALA A 265 0.52 37.61 20.15
N PHE A 266 -0.62 37.22 19.60
CA PHE A 266 -0.76 36.99 18.16
C PHE A 266 -1.32 38.22 17.44
N GLY A 267 -0.60 38.68 16.40
CA GLY A 267 -1.03 39.78 15.53
C GLY A 267 -1.31 41.09 16.29
N THR A 268 -2.48 41.65 16.06
CA THR A 268 -2.92 42.89 16.70
C THR A 268 -3.65 42.67 18.04
N GLY A 269 -3.94 41.43 18.42
CA GLY A 269 -4.80 41.10 19.59
C GLY A 269 -6.27 41.45 19.40
N ALA A 270 -6.67 41.78 18.16
CA ALA A 270 -8.08 41.98 17.78
C ALA A 270 -8.43 41.05 16.61
N LEU A 271 -9.57 40.37 16.76
CA LEU A 271 -10.09 39.38 15.80
C LEU A 271 -11.40 39.87 15.21
N LYS A 272 -11.53 39.88 13.87
CA LYS A 272 -12.83 40.04 13.23
C LYS A 272 -13.62 38.73 13.38
N VAL A 273 -14.91 38.83 13.58
CA VAL A 273 -15.79 37.67 13.78
C VAL A 273 -16.79 37.57 12.65
N THR A 274 -16.64 36.49 11.86
CA THR A 274 -17.51 36.17 10.70
C THR A 274 -18.11 34.77 10.88
N PRO A 275 -19.20 34.65 11.68
CA PRO A 275 -19.72 33.34 12.11
C PRO A 275 -20.13 32.40 10.96
N ALA A 276 -20.47 32.94 9.78
CA ALA A 276 -20.86 32.12 8.64
C ALA A 276 -19.67 31.46 7.89
N HIS A 277 -18.41 31.89 8.12
CA HIS A 277 -17.27 31.54 7.25
C HIS A 277 -15.99 31.10 7.99
N ASP A 278 -16.09 30.93 9.31
CA ASP A 278 -15.01 30.38 10.13
C ASP A 278 -15.61 29.58 11.30
N VAL A 279 -15.03 28.41 11.58
CA VAL A 279 -15.52 27.48 12.62
C VAL A 279 -15.41 28.11 14.02
N ASN A 280 -14.31 28.80 14.31
CA ASN A 280 -14.08 29.43 15.61
C ASN A 280 -14.94 30.67 15.78
N ASP A 281 -15.11 31.44 14.71
CA ASP A 281 -16.01 32.59 14.71
C ASP A 281 -17.49 32.17 14.87
N TYR A 282 -17.84 30.98 14.33
CA TYR A 282 -19.18 30.41 14.56
C TYR A 282 -19.40 30.10 16.04
N MET A 283 -18.45 29.50 16.73
CA MET A 283 -18.54 29.23 18.19
C MET A 283 -18.66 30.51 19.00
N LEU A 284 -17.93 31.55 18.62
CA LEU A 284 -18.10 32.88 19.23
C LEU A 284 -19.49 33.48 18.92
N GLY A 285 -19.97 33.28 17.70
CA GLY A 285 -21.31 33.68 17.27
C GLY A 285 -22.42 33.06 18.13
N GLU A 286 -22.37 31.75 18.34
CA GLU A 286 -23.29 31.03 19.22
C GLU A 286 -23.21 31.53 20.68
N LYS A 287 -21.98 31.67 21.20
CA LYS A 287 -21.75 32.12 22.58
C LYS A 287 -22.31 33.53 22.86
N TYR A 288 -22.19 34.43 21.90
CA TYR A 288 -22.56 35.85 22.05
C TYR A 288 -23.85 36.21 21.33
N GLY A 289 -24.56 35.24 20.73
CA GLY A 289 -25.84 35.48 20.02
C GLY A 289 -25.68 36.37 18.78
N LEU A 290 -24.56 36.26 18.06
CA LEU A 290 -24.27 37.04 16.86
C LEU A 290 -25.04 36.52 15.65
N GLU A 291 -25.39 37.43 14.75
CA GLU A 291 -25.96 37.06 13.45
C GLU A 291 -24.90 36.36 12.57
N SER A 292 -25.31 35.32 11.81
CA SER A 292 -24.47 34.64 10.81
C SER A 292 -24.89 35.12 9.41
N ILE A 293 -24.03 35.91 8.77
CA ILE A 293 -24.29 36.47 7.43
C ILE A 293 -23.47 35.65 6.41
N ASP A 294 -24.17 34.76 5.70
CA ASP A 294 -23.58 34.02 4.57
C ASP A 294 -23.42 34.94 3.36
N ILE A 295 -22.17 35.12 2.88
CA ILE A 295 -21.83 36.00 1.76
C ILE A 295 -21.61 35.25 0.46
N PHE A 296 -21.55 33.90 0.47
CA PHE A 296 -21.24 33.11 -0.71
C PHE A 296 -22.46 32.37 -1.28
N ASN A 297 -22.49 32.28 -2.61
CA ASN A 297 -23.27 31.28 -3.32
C ASN A 297 -22.55 29.92 -3.26
N ASP A 298 -23.23 28.85 -3.67
CA ASP A 298 -22.71 27.48 -3.64
C ASP A 298 -21.48 27.30 -4.52
N ASP A 299 -21.32 28.11 -5.58
CA ASP A 299 -20.17 28.11 -6.49
C ASP A 299 -18.98 28.97 -6.00
N GLY A 300 -19.09 29.59 -4.81
CA GLY A 300 -18.05 30.45 -4.22
C GLY A 300 -18.02 31.88 -4.78
N THR A 301 -19.05 32.30 -5.52
CA THR A 301 -19.26 33.70 -5.88
C THR A 301 -20.01 34.43 -4.75
N ILE A 302 -19.89 35.76 -4.72
CA ILE A 302 -20.61 36.61 -3.75
C ILE A 302 -22.10 36.63 -4.07
N ASN A 303 -22.93 36.45 -3.06
CA ASN A 303 -24.38 36.46 -3.24
C ASN A 303 -24.98 37.88 -3.28
N ASP A 304 -26.21 38.01 -3.77
CA ASP A 304 -26.90 39.30 -3.91
C ASP A 304 -27.31 39.93 -2.58
N LYS A 305 -27.37 39.19 -1.48
CA LYS A 305 -27.80 39.65 -0.14
C LYS A 305 -26.80 40.64 0.45
N VAL A 306 -25.54 40.56 0.05
CA VAL A 306 -24.45 41.42 0.55
C VAL A 306 -24.58 42.85 -0.01
N GLY A 307 -25.19 43.02 -1.18
CA GLY A 307 -25.36 44.33 -1.86
C GLY A 307 -24.08 44.91 -2.47
N LEU A 308 -22.92 44.31 -2.24
CA LEU A 308 -21.61 44.71 -2.76
C LEU A 308 -20.96 43.49 -3.46
N TYR A 309 -20.34 43.70 -4.61
CA TYR A 309 -19.54 42.70 -5.33
C TYR A 309 -20.31 41.44 -5.76
N ALA A 310 -21.65 41.49 -5.85
CA ALA A 310 -22.50 40.37 -6.23
C ALA A 310 -22.01 39.70 -7.53
N GLY A 311 -21.96 38.38 -7.55
CA GLY A 311 -21.48 37.57 -8.67
C GLY A 311 -19.96 37.48 -8.85
N MET A 312 -19.17 38.18 -8.04
CA MET A 312 -17.71 38.14 -8.12
C MET A 312 -17.17 36.87 -7.44
N GLU A 313 -16.22 36.20 -8.10
CA GLU A 313 -15.54 35.04 -7.54
C GLU A 313 -14.66 35.44 -6.35
N ARG A 314 -14.64 34.67 -5.28
CA ARG A 314 -14.02 34.95 -3.98
C ARG A 314 -12.54 35.37 -4.03
N PHE A 315 -11.70 34.75 -4.86
CA PHE A 315 -10.29 35.13 -4.99
C PHE A 315 -10.09 36.37 -5.88
N ALA A 316 -10.97 36.57 -6.85
CA ALA A 316 -11.02 37.81 -7.61
C ALA A 316 -11.44 38.98 -6.71
N LEU A 317 -12.43 38.74 -5.84
CA LEU A 317 -12.85 39.72 -4.84
C LEU A 317 -11.73 40.06 -3.85
N ARG A 318 -10.99 39.08 -3.38
CA ARG A 318 -9.85 39.32 -2.44
C ARG A 318 -8.87 40.35 -3.00
N LYS A 319 -8.57 40.24 -4.31
CA LYS A 319 -7.71 41.21 -5.01
C LYS A 319 -8.36 42.57 -5.21
N GLN A 320 -9.67 42.60 -5.42
CA GLN A 320 -10.41 43.85 -5.60
C GLN A 320 -10.58 44.59 -4.27
N ILE A 321 -10.94 43.87 -3.20
CA ILE A 321 -11.10 44.43 -1.85
C ILE A 321 -9.79 45.04 -1.31
N GLU A 322 -8.63 44.43 -1.61
CA GLU A 322 -7.32 45.00 -1.27
C GLU A 322 -7.19 46.44 -1.84
N LYS A 323 -7.55 46.62 -3.12
CA LYS A 323 -7.48 47.93 -3.79
C LYS A 323 -8.49 48.94 -3.23
N ASP A 324 -9.70 48.49 -2.98
CA ASP A 324 -10.78 49.34 -2.50
C ASP A 324 -10.54 49.77 -1.05
N LEU A 325 -9.98 48.92 -0.19
CA LEU A 325 -9.52 49.23 1.15
C LEU A 325 -8.36 50.24 1.17
N ASP A 326 -7.39 50.07 0.27
CA ASP A 326 -6.27 50.99 0.11
C ASP A 326 -6.74 52.39 -0.36
N ALA A 327 -7.60 52.41 -1.39
CA ALA A 327 -8.21 53.66 -1.91
C ALA A 327 -9.06 54.40 -0.86
N ALA A 328 -9.73 53.65 0.04
CA ALA A 328 -10.50 54.22 1.13
C ALA A 328 -9.66 54.62 2.36
N GLY A 329 -8.34 54.33 2.36
CA GLY A 329 -7.46 54.54 3.52
C GLY A 329 -7.74 53.62 4.70
N LEU A 330 -8.37 52.48 4.46
CA LEU A 330 -8.76 51.48 5.45
C LEU A 330 -7.82 50.28 5.51
N LEU A 331 -6.84 50.22 4.62
CA LEU A 331 -5.74 49.24 4.64
C LEU A 331 -4.51 49.87 5.34
N GLU A 332 -4.08 49.30 6.46
CA GLU A 332 -2.89 49.76 7.19
C GLU A 332 -1.61 49.30 6.47
N LYS A 333 -1.51 48.02 6.17
CA LYS A 333 -0.40 47.35 5.46
C LYS A 333 -0.79 45.96 5.01
N THR A 334 0.06 45.38 4.18
CA THR A 334 0.04 43.94 3.86
C THR A 334 1.40 43.33 4.11
N GLU A 335 1.43 42.08 4.50
CA GLU A 335 2.65 41.27 4.70
C GLU A 335 2.51 39.95 4.00
N ASP A 336 3.60 39.38 3.45
CA ASP A 336 3.61 38.01 2.94
C ASP A 336 3.40 37.07 4.12
N TYR A 337 2.49 36.14 3.94
CA TYR A 337 2.10 35.19 4.99
C TYR A 337 1.89 33.80 4.43
N THR A 338 2.45 32.81 5.14
CA THR A 338 2.28 31.40 4.80
C THR A 338 1.39 30.74 5.84
N ASN A 339 0.34 30.09 5.39
CA ASN A 339 -0.60 29.38 6.25
C ASN A 339 -1.05 28.05 5.62
N ASN A 340 -1.60 27.16 6.43
CA ASN A 340 -2.20 25.94 5.95
C ASN A 340 -3.66 26.19 5.54
N VAL A 341 -3.96 25.96 4.27
CA VAL A 341 -5.31 26.08 3.69
C VAL A 341 -5.86 24.69 3.40
N GLY A 342 -7.13 24.45 3.75
CA GLY A 342 -7.85 23.21 3.43
C GLY A 342 -8.25 23.18 1.96
N TYR A 343 -8.00 22.06 1.31
CA TYR A 343 -8.38 21.81 -0.08
C TYR A 343 -9.22 20.54 -0.17
N SER A 344 -10.20 20.53 -1.04
CA SER A 344 -10.92 19.29 -1.39
C SER A 344 -9.95 18.27 -1.99
N GLU A 345 -9.91 17.08 -1.42
CA GLU A 345 -9.09 15.99 -1.97
C GLU A 345 -9.52 15.61 -3.38
N ARG A 346 -10.81 15.78 -3.71
CA ARG A 346 -11.41 15.32 -4.97
C ARG A 346 -11.28 16.30 -6.11
N THR A 347 -11.53 17.58 -5.85
CA THR A 347 -11.50 18.64 -6.88
C THR A 347 -10.20 19.46 -6.86
N GLY A 348 -9.46 19.41 -5.75
CA GLY A 348 -8.23 20.17 -5.57
C GLY A 348 -8.44 21.67 -5.35
N VAL A 349 -9.67 22.14 -5.14
CA VAL A 349 -9.98 23.55 -4.85
C VAL A 349 -9.96 23.83 -3.35
N ALA A 350 -9.66 25.06 -2.96
CA ALA A 350 -9.76 25.47 -1.56
C ALA A 350 -11.22 25.39 -1.10
N ILE A 351 -11.45 24.75 0.06
CA ILE A 351 -12.78 24.61 0.64
C ILE A 351 -13.27 25.95 1.24
N GLU A 352 -14.58 26.07 1.43
CA GLU A 352 -15.20 27.15 2.20
C GLU A 352 -15.89 26.57 3.44
N PRO A 353 -15.59 27.04 4.65
CA PRO A 353 -16.46 26.82 5.80
C PRO A 353 -17.82 27.47 5.52
N LYS A 354 -18.89 26.69 5.59
CA LYS A 354 -20.25 27.15 5.27
C LYS A 354 -21.27 26.57 6.23
N LEU A 355 -22.18 27.42 6.71
CA LEU A 355 -23.36 26.97 7.45
C LEU A 355 -24.34 26.33 6.49
N SER A 356 -24.64 25.04 6.69
CA SER A 356 -25.52 24.31 5.80
C SER A 356 -26.41 23.33 6.57
N MET A 357 -27.63 23.15 6.08
CA MET A 357 -28.58 22.16 6.56
C MET A 357 -28.21 20.81 5.95
N GLN A 358 -27.65 19.92 6.74
CA GLN A 358 -27.13 18.64 6.30
C GLN A 358 -27.68 17.49 7.18
N TRP A 359 -27.47 16.26 6.73
CA TRP A 359 -27.70 15.04 7.51
C TRP A 359 -26.41 14.58 8.16
N PHE A 360 -26.50 14.25 9.44
CA PHE A 360 -25.34 13.81 10.25
C PHE A 360 -25.63 12.49 10.93
N LEU A 361 -24.59 11.68 11.08
CA LEU A 361 -24.56 10.50 11.94
C LEU A 361 -23.76 10.82 13.19
N SER A 362 -24.39 10.65 14.36
CA SER A 362 -23.73 10.76 15.65
C SER A 362 -22.79 9.57 15.86
N MET A 363 -21.48 9.83 15.99
CA MET A 363 -20.45 8.79 15.96
C MET A 363 -20.02 8.31 17.35
N GLU A 364 -20.23 9.09 18.40
CA GLU A 364 -19.70 8.83 19.75
C GLU A 364 -20.04 7.43 20.29
N LYS A 365 -21.33 7.04 20.19
CA LYS A 365 -21.80 5.74 20.68
C LYS A 365 -21.26 4.58 19.86
N LEU A 366 -21.14 4.75 18.55
CA LEU A 366 -20.62 3.74 17.63
C LEU A 366 -19.10 3.55 17.80
N ALA A 367 -18.38 4.61 18.15
CA ALA A 367 -16.93 4.60 18.28
C ALA A 367 -16.45 3.80 19.50
N GLY A 368 -17.20 3.75 20.59
CA GLY A 368 -16.78 3.09 21.84
C GLY A 368 -16.33 1.65 21.65
N PRO A 369 -17.23 0.72 21.24
CA PRO A 369 -16.89 -0.68 20.99
C PRO A 369 -15.79 -0.86 19.94
N ALA A 370 -15.81 -0.06 18.87
CA ALA A 370 -14.82 -0.11 17.80
C ALA A 370 -13.43 0.31 18.27
N THR A 371 -13.33 1.27 19.19
CA THR A 371 -12.07 1.68 19.80
C THR A 371 -11.50 0.57 20.67
N GLN A 372 -12.33 -0.01 21.54
CA GLN A 372 -11.94 -1.06 22.46
C GLN A 372 -11.40 -2.29 21.73
N ALA A 373 -12.10 -2.74 20.67
CA ALA A 373 -11.70 -3.91 19.87
C ALA A 373 -10.26 -3.83 19.31
N VAL A 374 -9.84 -2.65 18.88
CA VAL A 374 -8.49 -2.43 18.38
C VAL A 374 -7.49 -2.29 19.54
N LEU A 375 -7.84 -1.57 20.60
CA LEU A 375 -6.94 -1.36 21.73
C LEU A 375 -6.64 -2.66 22.50
N GLU A 376 -7.60 -3.56 22.60
CA GLU A 376 -7.47 -4.87 23.26
C GLU A 376 -6.92 -5.96 22.31
N ASN A 377 -6.58 -5.63 21.06
CA ASN A 377 -6.09 -6.54 20.03
C ASN A 377 -7.10 -7.65 19.65
N GLU A 378 -8.37 -7.44 19.82
CA GLU A 378 -9.40 -8.27 19.23
C GLU A 378 -9.35 -8.15 17.70
N ILE A 379 -9.08 -6.93 17.20
CA ILE A 379 -8.68 -6.64 15.82
C ILE A 379 -7.23 -6.18 15.83
N LYS A 380 -6.37 -6.87 15.10
CA LYS A 380 -4.93 -6.54 15.05
C LYS A 380 -4.61 -5.69 13.83
N LEU A 381 -3.96 -4.55 14.05
CA LEU A 381 -3.44 -3.70 13.00
C LEU A 381 -1.98 -4.07 12.67
N VAL A 382 -1.68 -4.29 11.41
CA VAL A 382 -0.35 -4.66 10.93
C VAL A 382 0.13 -3.60 9.91
N PRO A 383 1.19 -2.84 10.22
CA PRO A 383 1.98 -2.85 11.46
C PRO A 383 1.26 -2.13 12.62
N GLU A 384 1.61 -2.51 13.83
CA GLU A 384 1.00 -2.03 15.09
C GLU A 384 1.12 -0.51 15.29
N LYS A 385 2.06 0.16 14.62
CA LYS A 385 2.24 1.62 14.70
C LYS A 385 0.94 2.41 14.44
N TYR A 386 0.04 1.88 13.62
CA TYR A 386 -1.24 2.53 13.30
C TYR A 386 -2.26 2.50 14.45
N LYS A 387 -2.03 1.70 15.49
CA LYS A 387 -2.91 1.63 16.65
C LYS A 387 -2.99 2.97 17.40
N ASN A 388 -1.88 3.70 17.52
CA ASN A 388 -1.87 5.02 18.15
C ASN A 388 -2.61 6.06 17.31
N THR A 389 -2.43 6.04 15.99
CA THR A 389 -3.16 6.92 15.05
C THR A 389 -4.64 6.66 15.11
N TYR A 390 -5.05 5.38 15.11
CA TYR A 390 -6.44 4.96 15.26
C TYR A 390 -7.04 5.45 16.58
N ARG A 391 -6.35 5.23 17.72
CA ARG A 391 -6.77 5.69 19.04
C ARG A 391 -7.04 7.18 19.05
N HIS A 392 -6.05 7.98 18.62
CA HIS A 392 -6.15 9.45 18.67
C HIS A 392 -7.36 9.97 17.88
N TRP A 393 -7.63 9.39 16.73
CA TRP A 393 -8.78 9.79 15.90
C TRP A 393 -10.10 9.37 16.53
N MET A 394 -10.20 8.14 17.06
CA MET A 394 -11.42 7.61 17.68
C MET A 394 -11.80 8.34 18.97
N GLU A 395 -10.81 8.76 19.77
CA GLU A 395 -11.03 9.53 21.00
C GLU A 395 -11.49 10.98 20.71
N ASN A 396 -11.24 11.49 19.50
CA ASN A 396 -11.62 12.84 19.09
C ASN A 396 -12.65 12.84 17.94
N ILE A 397 -13.40 11.76 17.80
CA ILE A 397 -14.33 11.58 16.69
C ILE A 397 -15.45 12.63 16.72
N LYS A 398 -15.77 13.17 15.54
CA LYS A 398 -16.87 14.11 15.33
C LYS A 398 -18.03 13.42 14.61
N ASP A 399 -19.20 14.05 14.66
CA ASP A 399 -20.37 13.62 13.90
C ASP A 399 -20.06 13.66 12.40
N TRP A 400 -20.45 12.61 11.71
CA TRP A 400 -20.19 12.43 10.30
C TRP A 400 -21.27 13.08 9.44
N CYS A 401 -20.92 14.07 8.62
CA CYS A 401 -21.81 14.62 7.59
C CYS A 401 -21.98 13.60 6.47
N ILE A 402 -23.15 13.00 6.36
CA ILE A 402 -23.48 11.90 5.44
C ILE A 402 -24.21 12.32 4.18
N SER A 403 -24.65 13.57 4.05
CA SER A 403 -25.35 14.07 2.85
C SER A 403 -24.39 14.73 1.85
N ARG A 404 -24.67 14.54 0.57
CA ARG A 404 -23.96 15.14 -0.57
C ARG A 404 -24.97 15.70 -1.57
N GLN A 405 -24.73 16.90 -2.05
CA GLN A 405 -25.55 17.61 -3.04
C GLN A 405 -25.18 17.15 -4.47
N LEU A 406 -25.31 15.85 -4.69
CA LEU A 406 -24.96 15.17 -5.95
C LEU A 406 -26.20 14.42 -6.49
N TRP A 407 -26.11 13.95 -7.73
CA TRP A 407 -27.10 13.06 -8.30
C TRP A 407 -26.67 11.59 -8.29
N TRP A 408 -25.36 11.33 -8.35
CA TRP A 408 -24.79 9.98 -8.36
C TRP A 408 -24.53 9.47 -6.94
N GLY A 409 -25.37 8.56 -6.48
CA GLY A 409 -25.31 7.94 -5.16
C GLY A 409 -26.69 7.44 -4.71
N GLN A 410 -26.75 6.83 -3.52
CA GLN A 410 -28.03 6.42 -2.90
C GLN A 410 -28.76 7.67 -2.44
N ARG A 411 -29.94 7.92 -3.01
CA ARG A 411 -30.78 9.05 -2.65
C ARG A 411 -31.30 8.91 -1.22
N ILE A 412 -31.23 9.97 -0.43
CA ILE A 412 -31.66 9.97 0.98
C ILE A 412 -33.14 9.65 1.07
N PRO A 413 -33.56 8.66 1.93
CA PRO A 413 -34.92 8.19 2.02
C PRO A 413 -35.76 9.06 2.97
N ALA A 414 -35.70 10.37 2.85
CA ALA A 414 -36.49 11.36 3.58
C ALA A 414 -37.46 12.04 2.62
N TYR A 415 -38.71 12.17 3.06
CA TYR A 415 -39.82 12.70 2.26
C TYR A 415 -40.46 13.88 2.99
N TYR A 416 -40.43 15.05 2.34
CA TYR A 416 -40.96 16.31 2.89
C TYR A 416 -42.44 16.44 2.62
N LEU A 417 -43.16 16.89 3.66
CA LEU A 417 -44.60 17.13 3.61
C LEU A 417 -44.91 18.56 3.10
N PRO A 418 -46.03 18.78 2.42
CA PRO A 418 -46.42 20.11 1.89
C PRO A 418 -46.48 21.22 2.93
N LYS A 419 -46.91 20.89 4.15
CA LYS A 419 -47.07 21.82 5.28
C LYS A 419 -45.84 21.91 6.20
N GLY A 420 -44.74 21.37 5.74
CA GLY A 420 -43.46 21.30 6.50
C GLY A 420 -43.26 20.01 7.29
N GLY A 421 -42.01 19.78 7.69
CA GLY A 421 -41.58 18.53 8.28
C GLY A 421 -41.29 17.46 7.23
N PHE A 422 -40.81 16.31 7.71
CA PHE A 422 -40.46 15.17 6.84
C PHE A 422 -40.72 13.85 7.57
N VAL A 423 -40.74 12.76 6.83
CA VAL A 423 -40.72 11.39 7.30
C VAL A 423 -39.55 10.63 6.65
N VAL A 424 -39.04 9.62 7.35
CA VAL A 424 -38.02 8.73 6.82
C VAL A 424 -38.62 7.36 6.61
N ALA A 425 -38.46 6.80 5.42
CA ALA A 425 -39.07 5.54 5.04
C ALA A 425 -38.28 4.88 3.92
N LEU A 426 -38.26 3.54 3.89
CA LEU A 426 -37.55 2.77 2.89
C LEU A 426 -38.15 2.94 1.49
N THR A 427 -39.46 3.02 1.40
CA THR A 427 -40.21 3.19 0.14
C THR A 427 -41.10 4.41 0.15
N ALA A 428 -41.50 4.89 -1.02
CA ALA A 428 -42.42 6.03 -1.15
C ALA A 428 -43.80 5.71 -0.57
N GLU A 429 -44.27 4.47 -0.70
CA GLU A 429 -45.54 3.99 -0.14
C GLU A 429 -45.53 4.04 1.39
N GLU A 430 -44.47 3.52 2.02
CA GLU A 430 -44.26 3.60 3.46
C GLU A 430 -44.18 5.06 3.93
N ALA A 431 -43.49 5.91 3.14
CA ALA A 431 -43.40 7.34 3.41
C ALA A 431 -44.80 8.00 3.40
N LEU A 432 -45.68 7.64 2.47
CA LEU A 432 -47.02 8.15 2.40
C LEU A 432 -47.84 7.76 3.65
N GLU A 433 -47.74 6.50 4.08
CA GLU A 433 -48.41 6.05 5.30
C GLU A 433 -47.92 6.82 6.54
N LYS A 434 -46.59 6.93 6.70
CA LYS A 434 -45.99 7.71 7.80
C LYS A 434 -46.36 9.20 7.73
N ALA A 435 -46.44 9.78 6.52
CA ALA A 435 -46.83 11.18 6.32
C ALA A 435 -48.29 11.45 6.69
N ARG A 436 -49.19 10.57 6.30
CA ARG A 436 -50.60 10.61 6.68
C ARG A 436 -50.78 10.53 8.20
N ALA A 437 -50.08 9.58 8.82
CA ALA A 437 -50.09 9.42 10.28
C ALA A 437 -49.54 10.66 11.01
N LYS A 438 -48.45 11.22 10.51
CA LYS A 438 -47.76 12.38 11.10
C LYS A 438 -48.57 13.67 10.95
N SER A 439 -49.20 13.89 9.81
CA SER A 439 -49.93 15.11 9.49
C SER A 439 -51.40 15.06 9.94
N GLY A 440 -51.95 13.86 10.18
CA GLY A 440 -53.40 13.63 10.37
C GLY A 440 -54.21 13.82 9.07
N ASP A 441 -53.59 13.96 7.91
CA ASP A 441 -54.22 14.22 6.62
C ASP A 441 -54.27 12.96 5.76
N ALA A 442 -55.38 12.24 5.82
CA ALA A 442 -55.58 11.01 5.03
C ALA A 442 -55.72 11.26 3.51
N SER A 443 -55.88 12.51 3.08
CA SER A 443 -56.04 12.83 1.65
C SER A 443 -54.71 12.97 0.89
N LEU A 444 -53.57 13.00 1.62
CA LEU A 444 -52.23 13.08 0.97
C LEU A 444 -52.04 11.96 -0.03
N GLN A 445 -51.42 12.33 -1.17
CA GLN A 445 -51.03 11.40 -2.22
C GLN A 445 -49.49 11.36 -2.34
N LEU A 446 -48.93 10.36 -3.03
CA LEU A 446 -47.50 10.28 -3.29
C LEU A 446 -46.95 11.53 -3.99
N ALA A 447 -47.70 12.12 -4.88
CA ALA A 447 -47.29 13.33 -5.63
C ALA A 447 -47.18 14.58 -4.73
N ASP A 448 -47.75 14.56 -3.52
CA ASP A 448 -47.64 15.65 -2.55
C ASP A 448 -46.35 15.59 -1.75
N LEU A 449 -45.67 14.44 -1.77
CA LEU A 449 -44.43 14.25 -1.06
C LEU A 449 -43.22 14.52 -1.98
N ARG A 450 -42.25 15.23 -1.46
CA ARG A 450 -40.97 15.49 -2.16
C ARG A 450 -39.82 14.75 -1.47
N GLN A 451 -39.26 13.75 -2.15
CA GLN A 451 -38.07 13.09 -1.62
C GLN A 451 -36.87 14.05 -1.60
N ASP A 452 -36.01 13.89 -0.61
CA ASP A 452 -34.74 14.64 -0.50
C ASP A 452 -33.95 14.55 -1.80
N GLU A 453 -33.35 15.66 -2.22
CA GLU A 453 -32.56 15.70 -3.47
C GLU A 453 -31.13 15.21 -3.28
N ASP A 454 -30.64 15.20 -2.05
CA ASP A 454 -29.29 14.81 -1.72
C ASP A 454 -29.11 13.28 -1.77
N VAL A 455 -27.87 12.87 -1.96
CA VAL A 455 -27.46 11.46 -1.87
C VAL A 455 -26.57 11.25 -0.65
N LEU A 456 -26.39 10.00 -0.27
CA LEU A 456 -25.50 9.61 0.82
C LEU A 456 -24.01 9.64 0.38
N ASP A 457 -23.13 9.95 1.30
CA ASP A 457 -21.70 9.79 1.16
C ASP A 457 -21.35 8.36 0.72
N THR A 458 -20.43 8.21 -0.22
CA THR A 458 -19.99 6.91 -0.72
C THR A 458 -19.54 5.98 0.42
N TRP A 459 -18.89 6.54 1.45
CA TRP A 459 -18.44 5.77 2.62
C TRP A 459 -19.59 5.22 3.47
N PHE A 460 -20.77 5.80 3.38
CA PHE A 460 -21.98 5.28 4.04
C PHE A 460 -22.55 4.02 3.38
N SER A 461 -22.08 3.68 2.18
CA SER A 461 -22.31 2.37 1.55
C SER A 461 -21.19 1.38 1.84
N SER A 462 -19.94 1.81 1.66
CA SER A 462 -18.78 0.92 1.77
C SER A 462 -18.43 0.51 3.20
N TRP A 463 -18.86 1.25 4.24
CA TRP A 463 -18.70 0.81 5.63
C TRP A 463 -19.48 -0.47 5.99
N LEU A 464 -20.49 -0.81 5.19
CA LEU A 464 -21.27 -2.04 5.34
C LEU A 464 -20.66 -3.21 4.58
N TRP A 465 -19.56 -3.01 3.84
CA TRP A 465 -19.04 -3.95 2.85
C TRP A 465 -18.90 -5.39 3.34
N PRO A 466 -18.27 -5.70 4.48
CA PRO A 466 -18.13 -7.07 4.97
C PRO A 466 -19.47 -7.76 5.29
N ILE A 467 -20.52 -6.98 5.50
CA ILE A 467 -21.89 -7.48 5.85
C ILE A 467 -22.74 -7.52 4.59
N SER A 468 -22.73 -6.45 3.80
CA SER A 468 -23.64 -6.28 2.66
C SER A 468 -23.31 -7.18 1.48
N VAL A 469 -22.03 -7.53 1.27
CA VAL A 469 -21.62 -8.48 0.19
C VAL A 469 -22.19 -9.89 0.41
N PHE A 470 -22.50 -10.23 1.66
CA PHE A 470 -23.15 -11.50 2.04
C PHE A 470 -24.63 -11.29 2.38
N ASP A 471 -25.20 -10.16 1.97
CA ASP A 471 -26.60 -9.81 2.18
C ASP A 471 -27.07 -9.82 3.66
N GLY A 472 -26.14 -9.57 4.58
CA GLY A 472 -26.35 -9.70 6.02
C GLY A 472 -27.18 -8.58 6.66
N ILE A 473 -27.49 -7.49 5.93
CA ILE A 473 -28.41 -6.44 6.39
C ILE A 473 -29.87 -6.79 6.06
N ARG A 474 -30.17 -7.22 4.84
CA ARG A 474 -31.54 -7.60 4.41
C ARG A 474 -31.95 -8.95 4.98
N HIS A 475 -31.00 -9.88 5.07
CA HIS A 475 -31.20 -11.26 5.53
C HIS A 475 -30.14 -11.63 6.59
N PRO A 476 -30.25 -11.14 7.83
CA PRO A 476 -29.18 -11.22 8.84
C PRO A 476 -28.82 -12.64 9.29
N ASN A 477 -29.65 -13.64 8.98
CA ASN A 477 -29.44 -15.06 9.35
C ASN A 477 -29.30 -15.95 8.11
N ASN A 478 -28.86 -15.41 6.95
CA ASN A 478 -28.63 -16.23 5.77
C ASN A 478 -27.32 -17.04 5.91
N LYS A 479 -27.19 -18.11 5.13
CA LYS A 479 -26.07 -19.05 5.23
C LYS A 479 -24.70 -18.42 4.95
N ASP A 480 -24.65 -17.45 4.03
CA ASP A 480 -23.38 -16.83 3.64
C ASP A 480 -22.85 -15.95 4.77
N ILE A 481 -23.70 -15.09 5.36
CA ILE A 481 -23.24 -14.23 6.46
C ILE A 481 -22.86 -15.05 7.71
N GLU A 482 -23.55 -16.13 8.01
CA GLU A 482 -23.22 -17.01 9.13
C GLU A 482 -21.91 -17.77 8.93
N TYR A 483 -21.55 -18.06 7.68
CA TYR A 483 -20.37 -18.83 7.36
C TYR A 483 -19.13 -17.97 7.11
N TYR A 484 -19.25 -16.86 6.35
CA TYR A 484 -18.12 -16.04 5.90
C TYR A 484 -17.79 -14.85 6.82
N TYR A 485 -18.67 -14.48 7.71
CA TYR A 485 -18.46 -13.37 8.66
C TYR A 485 -18.23 -13.90 10.09
N PRO A 486 -17.27 -13.36 10.85
CA PRO A 486 -16.30 -12.31 10.47
C PRO A 486 -15.36 -12.74 9.36
N THR A 487 -14.93 -11.78 8.51
CA THR A 487 -13.89 -12.05 7.52
C THR A 487 -12.53 -12.21 8.23
N ASN A 488 -11.52 -12.76 7.55
CA ASN A 488 -10.24 -13.05 8.19
C ASN A 488 -9.31 -11.85 8.17
N ASP A 489 -8.91 -11.41 6.98
CA ASP A 489 -7.95 -10.35 6.80
C ASP A 489 -8.55 -9.24 5.92
N LEU A 490 -8.28 -8.00 6.30
CA LEU A 490 -8.52 -6.83 5.47
C LEU A 490 -7.17 -6.30 5.00
N VAL A 491 -6.96 -6.18 3.70
CA VAL A 491 -5.73 -5.60 3.12
C VAL A 491 -6.07 -4.27 2.47
N THR A 492 -5.54 -3.17 2.98
CA THR A 492 -5.89 -1.82 2.51
C THR A 492 -4.75 -0.82 2.69
N GLY A 493 -4.89 0.37 2.10
CA GLY A 493 -3.99 1.49 2.33
C GLY A 493 -4.23 2.18 3.68
N PRO A 494 -3.20 2.74 4.31
CA PRO A 494 -3.35 3.45 5.58
C PRO A 494 -4.07 4.79 5.45
N ASP A 495 -4.17 5.33 4.24
CA ASP A 495 -4.84 6.58 3.91
C ASP A 495 -6.36 6.51 4.09
N ILE A 496 -6.96 5.31 4.11
CA ILE A 496 -8.39 5.11 4.33
C ILE A 496 -8.74 4.45 5.67
N ILE A 497 -7.85 4.52 6.65
CA ILE A 497 -8.07 3.94 7.97
C ILE A 497 -9.34 4.51 8.64
N PHE A 498 -9.58 5.82 8.53
CA PHE A 498 -10.73 6.49 9.13
C PHE A 498 -11.96 6.49 8.22
N PHE A 499 -11.74 6.63 6.92
CA PHE A 499 -12.82 6.59 5.94
C PHE A 499 -13.53 5.24 5.89
N TRP A 500 -12.77 4.15 6.02
CA TRP A 500 -13.27 2.82 5.75
C TRP A 500 -13.09 1.84 6.91
N VAL A 501 -11.85 1.62 7.36
CA VAL A 501 -11.54 0.58 8.36
C VAL A 501 -12.29 0.83 9.67
N ALA A 502 -12.16 2.02 10.26
CA ALA A 502 -12.82 2.37 11.52
C ALA A 502 -14.35 2.30 11.39
N ARG A 503 -14.89 2.79 10.27
CA ARG A 503 -16.33 2.79 10.01
C ARG A 503 -16.88 1.38 9.81
N MET A 504 -16.15 0.48 9.12
CA MET A 504 -16.54 -0.94 9.05
C MET A 504 -16.56 -1.62 10.42
N ILE A 505 -15.60 -1.30 11.29
CA ILE A 505 -15.59 -1.85 12.65
C ILE A 505 -16.83 -1.38 13.42
N MET A 506 -17.19 -0.09 13.34
CA MET A 506 -18.42 0.44 13.95
C MET A 506 -19.68 -0.27 13.43
N ALA A 507 -19.78 -0.43 12.10
CA ALA A 507 -20.91 -1.14 11.47
C ALA A 507 -20.98 -2.61 11.91
N GLY A 508 -19.84 -3.27 12.05
CA GLY A 508 -19.76 -4.66 12.52
C GLY A 508 -20.35 -4.83 13.91
N TYR A 509 -19.93 -3.98 14.87
CA TYR A 509 -20.47 -4.03 16.22
C TYR A 509 -21.94 -3.61 16.28
N GLU A 510 -22.36 -2.61 15.51
CA GLU A 510 -23.76 -2.14 15.50
C GLU A 510 -24.73 -3.19 14.93
N TYR A 511 -24.35 -3.85 13.82
CA TYR A 511 -25.27 -4.73 13.07
C TYR A 511 -25.03 -6.23 13.27
N ARG A 512 -23.85 -6.64 13.75
CA ARG A 512 -23.50 -8.04 14.00
C ARG A 512 -23.12 -8.32 15.44
N GLY A 513 -22.86 -7.28 16.26
CA GLY A 513 -22.40 -7.42 17.64
C GLY A 513 -20.99 -7.96 17.78
N GLU A 514 -20.23 -8.03 16.70
CA GLU A 514 -18.87 -8.57 16.66
C GLU A 514 -18.01 -7.89 15.57
N LYS A 515 -16.70 -8.12 15.64
CA LYS A 515 -15.73 -7.57 14.70
C LYS A 515 -15.99 -8.00 13.25
N PRO A 516 -15.77 -7.13 12.26
CA PRO A 516 -15.95 -7.47 10.85
C PRO A 516 -14.78 -8.26 10.25
N PHE A 517 -13.59 -8.21 10.86
CA PHE A 517 -12.36 -8.89 10.45
C PHE A 517 -11.39 -9.08 11.62
N GLY A 518 -10.50 -10.08 11.51
CA GLY A 518 -9.50 -10.37 12.56
C GLY A 518 -8.27 -9.48 12.49
N HIS A 519 -7.77 -9.23 11.28
CA HIS A 519 -6.55 -8.46 11.05
C HIS A 519 -6.76 -7.41 9.97
N VAL A 520 -6.00 -6.31 10.08
CA VAL A 520 -5.91 -5.27 9.05
C VAL A 520 -4.46 -5.13 8.64
N TYR A 521 -4.13 -5.56 7.43
CA TYR A 521 -2.81 -5.38 6.86
C TYR A 521 -2.78 -4.08 6.04
N PHE A 522 -1.96 -3.12 6.46
CA PHE A 522 -1.76 -1.87 5.74
C PHE A 522 -0.63 -1.99 4.74
N THR A 523 -0.94 -1.76 3.48
CA THR A 523 0.06 -1.70 2.41
C THR A 523 0.81 -0.37 2.45
N GLY A 524 2.02 -0.36 1.89
CA GLY A 524 2.72 0.90 1.63
C GLY A 524 2.13 1.66 0.43
N ILE A 525 2.46 2.94 0.33
CA ILE A 525 2.15 3.76 -0.83
C ILE A 525 3.21 3.52 -1.90
N VAL A 526 2.78 3.26 -3.14
CA VAL A 526 3.72 3.08 -4.25
C VAL A 526 4.20 4.45 -4.74
N ARG A 527 5.53 4.62 -4.74
CA ARG A 527 6.23 5.84 -5.14
C ARG A 527 7.15 5.58 -6.32
N ASP A 528 7.46 6.63 -7.07
CA ASP A 528 8.46 6.57 -8.14
C ASP A 528 9.90 6.53 -7.58
N LYS A 529 10.89 6.36 -8.45
CA LYS A 529 12.32 6.27 -8.10
C LYS A 529 12.88 7.45 -7.30
N ILE A 530 12.21 8.61 -7.33
CA ILE A 530 12.61 9.82 -6.60
C ILE A 530 11.70 10.11 -5.40
N GLY A 531 10.87 9.15 -5.01
CA GLY A 531 10.05 9.19 -3.79
C GLY A 531 8.72 9.92 -3.90
N ARG A 532 8.28 10.34 -5.11
CA ARG A 532 6.98 10.98 -5.29
C ARG A 532 5.87 9.94 -5.38
N LYS A 533 4.72 10.22 -4.77
CA LYS A 533 3.52 9.37 -4.93
C LYS A 533 3.19 9.24 -6.43
N MET A 534 3.01 8.02 -6.90
CA MET A 534 2.63 7.78 -8.29
C MET A 534 1.23 8.28 -8.55
N SER A 535 1.06 9.05 -9.63
CA SER A 535 -0.25 9.50 -10.09
C SER A 535 -0.26 9.67 -11.61
N LYS A 536 -1.44 9.50 -12.21
CA LYS A 536 -1.62 9.74 -13.65
C LYS A 536 -1.42 11.21 -14.04
N GLN A 537 -1.76 12.13 -13.14
CA GLN A 537 -1.58 13.56 -13.35
C GLN A 537 -0.11 13.97 -13.47
N LEU A 538 0.77 13.30 -12.71
CA LEU A 538 2.21 13.55 -12.78
C LEU A 538 2.91 12.79 -13.91
N GLY A 539 2.21 11.87 -14.60
CA GLY A 539 2.78 11.04 -15.66
C GLY A 539 3.88 10.08 -15.19
N ASN A 540 3.98 9.83 -13.89
CA ASN A 540 5.01 8.98 -13.27
C ASN A 540 4.50 7.59 -12.88
N SER A 541 3.28 7.21 -13.27
CA SER A 541 2.68 5.89 -13.02
C SER A 541 2.56 5.14 -14.35
N PRO A 542 3.32 4.06 -14.56
CA PRO A 542 3.17 3.22 -15.74
C PRO A 542 1.80 2.55 -15.76
N ASP A 543 1.32 2.18 -16.95
CA ASP A 543 0.12 1.37 -17.07
C ASP A 543 0.43 -0.08 -16.64
N PRO A 544 -0.28 -0.62 -15.63
CA PRO A 544 -0.06 -1.99 -15.20
C PRO A 544 -0.27 -3.04 -16.29
N LEU A 545 -1.19 -2.81 -17.22
CA LEU A 545 -1.45 -3.74 -18.33
C LEU A 545 -0.27 -3.81 -19.31
N ASP A 546 0.37 -2.67 -19.58
CA ASP A 546 1.58 -2.63 -20.43
C ASP A 546 2.73 -3.42 -19.78
N LEU A 547 2.91 -3.26 -18.46
CA LEU A 547 3.92 -4.01 -17.72
C LEU A 547 3.61 -5.52 -17.68
N ILE A 548 2.36 -5.91 -17.49
CA ILE A 548 1.94 -7.32 -17.57
C ILE A 548 2.17 -7.86 -18.99
N ALA A 549 1.84 -7.10 -20.01
CA ALA A 549 2.09 -7.51 -21.40
C ALA A 549 3.58 -7.72 -21.70
N GLN A 550 4.45 -6.93 -21.09
CA GLN A 550 5.91 -6.99 -21.31
C GLN A 550 6.60 -8.06 -20.45
N PHE A 551 6.23 -8.16 -19.17
CA PHE A 551 6.95 -8.99 -18.18
C PHE A 551 6.18 -10.21 -17.70
N GLY A 552 4.90 -10.32 -18.03
CA GLY A 552 3.97 -11.32 -17.52
C GLY A 552 3.36 -10.93 -16.17
N ALA A 553 2.21 -11.52 -15.85
CA ALA A 553 1.53 -11.33 -14.58
C ALA A 553 2.39 -11.82 -13.39
N ASP A 554 3.03 -12.98 -13.50
CA ASP A 554 3.94 -13.49 -12.47
C ASP A 554 5.12 -12.54 -12.25
N GLY A 555 5.66 -11.92 -13.32
CA GLY A 555 6.72 -10.92 -13.22
C GLY A 555 6.28 -9.65 -12.48
N MET A 556 5.07 -9.15 -12.77
CA MET A 556 4.46 -8.02 -12.06
C MET A 556 4.24 -8.33 -10.58
N ARG A 557 3.68 -9.50 -10.25
CA ARG A 557 3.41 -9.93 -8.88
C ARG A 557 4.70 -10.01 -8.06
N VAL A 558 5.75 -10.59 -8.63
CA VAL A 558 7.08 -10.66 -7.98
C VAL A 558 7.64 -9.26 -7.74
N ALA A 559 7.53 -8.34 -8.70
CA ALA A 559 7.97 -6.96 -8.51
C ALA A 559 7.29 -6.27 -7.32
N MET A 560 5.98 -6.46 -7.19
CA MET A 560 5.23 -5.92 -6.05
C MET A 560 5.70 -6.53 -4.72
N LEU A 561 5.97 -7.82 -4.69
CA LEU A 561 6.41 -8.53 -3.49
C LEU A 561 7.84 -8.18 -3.09
N LEU A 562 8.78 -8.05 -4.04
CA LEU A 562 10.17 -7.71 -3.76
C LEU A 562 10.35 -6.32 -3.15
N SER A 563 9.44 -5.40 -3.44
CA SER A 563 9.51 -4.01 -3.00
C SER A 563 8.66 -3.70 -1.77
N SER A 564 7.81 -4.65 -1.31
CA SER A 564 6.81 -4.39 -0.28
C SER A 564 7.24 -4.83 1.12
N SER A 565 6.90 -4.00 2.11
CA SER A 565 6.85 -4.38 3.52
C SER A 565 5.66 -3.68 4.17
N ALA A 566 5.03 -4.32 5.17
CA ALA A 566 3.82 -3.79 5.79
C ALA A 566 4.00 -2.34 6.27
N GLY A 567 3.15 -1.45 5.79
CA GLY A 567 3.09 -0.04 6.22
C GLY A 567 4.29 0.84 5.84
N ASN A 568 5.19 0.38 4.99
CA ASN A 568 6.29 1.17 4.46
C ASN A 568 6.06 1.49 2.97
N ASP A 569 6.48 2.67 2.55
CA ASP A 569 6.37 3.08 1.16
C ASP A 569 7.19 2.19 0.24
N VAL A 570 6.64 1.92 -0.93
CA VAL A 570 7.21 1.04 -1.95
C VAL A 570 7.80 1.89 -3.07
N MET A 571 9.12 1.81 -3.21
CA MET A 571 9.82 2.45 -4.33
C MET A 571 9.78 1.51 -5.55
N PHE A 572 8.90 1.81 -6.50
CA PHE A 572 8.73 0.98 -7.69
C PHE A 572 9.79 1.27 -8.74
N ASP A 573 10.37 0.18 -9.27
CA ASP A 573 11.26 0.19 -10.42
C ASP A 573 10.86 -0.95 -11.39
N GLU A 574 10.73 -0.66 -12.68
CA GLU A 574 10.43 -1.65 -13.72
C GLU A 574 11.47 -2.78 -13.79
N ALA A 575 12.71 -2.52 -13.37
CA ALA A 575 13.74 -3.56 -13.25
C ALA A 575 13.33 -4.71 -12.31
N LEU A 576 12.44 -4.46 -11.36
CA LEU A 576 11.88 -5.51 -10.49
C LEU A 576 10.94 -6.45 -11.26
N CYS A 577 10.20 -5.93 -12.24
CA CYS A 577 9.38 -6.75 -13.14
C CYS A 577 10.24 -7.67 -14.01
N GLU A 578 11.38 -7.14 -14.50
CA GLU A 578 12.36 -7.92 -15.24
C GLU A 578 12.99 -9.03 -14.36
N GLN A 579 13.31 -8.70 -13.10
CA GLN A 579 13.80 -9.69 -12.13
C GLN A 579 12.77 -10.81 -11.90
N GLY A 580 11.48 -10.47 -11.77
CA GLY A 580 10.41 -11.44 -11.64
C GLY A 580 10.28 -12.34 -12.88
N ARG A 581 10.31 -11.78 -14.08
CA ARG A 581 10.33 -12.54 -15.33
C ARG A 581 11.56 -13.47 -15.41
N ASN A 582 12.73 -12.97 -15.02
CA ASN A 582 13.97 -13.76 -15.02
C ASN A 582 13.89 -14.93 -14.01
N PHE A 583 13.20 -14.75 -12.89
CA PHE A 583 12.95 -15.83 -11.96
C PHE A 583 12.01 -16.89 -12.56
N GLY A 584 10.95 -16.50 -13.24
CA GLY A 584 10.10 -17.41 -14.01
C GLY A 584 10.90 -18.20 -15.06
N ASN A 585 11.77 -17.53 -15.81
CA ASN A 585 12.69 -18.18 -16.76
C ASN A 585 13.65 -19.17 -16.07
N LYS A 586 14.13 -18.84 -14.86
CA LYS A 586 14.99 -19.73 -14.08
C LYS A 586 14.28 -21.02 -13.69
N ILE A 587 13.02 -20.92 -13.21
CA ILE A 587 12.18 -22.06 -12.86
C ILE A 587 11.93 -22.92 -14.11
N TRP A 588 11.59 -22.29 -15.22
CA TRP A 588 11.34 -22.95 -16.49
C TRP A 588 12.56 -23.74 -17.00
N ASN A 589 13.72 -23.09 -17.00
CA ASN A 589 14.96 -23.74 -17.45
C ASN A 589 15.43 -24.85 -16.52
N ALA A 590 15.23 -24.72 -15.20
CA ALA A 590 15.52 -25.79 -14.25
C ALA A 590 14.61 -27.00 -14.51
N TYR A 591 13.32 -26.78 -14.79
CA TYR A 591 12.41 -27.86 -15.15
C TYR A 591 12.79 -28.53 -16.48
N ARG A 592 13.08 -27.75 -17.53
CA ARG A 592 13.54 -28.30 -18.80
C ARG A 592 14.78 -29.17 -18.67
N LEU A 593 15.72 -28.76 -17.81
CA LEU A 593 16.91 -29.57 -17.53
C LEU A 593 16.52 -30.94 -16.96
N VAL A 594 15.66 -30.98 -15.95
CA VAL A 594 15.24 -32.22 -15.28
C VAL A 594 14.38 -33.07 -16.22
N ASN A 595 13.44 -32.46 -16.93
CA ASN A 595 12.55 -33.16 -17.88
C ASN A 595 13.29 -33.75 -19.09
N GLY A 596 14.49 -33.24 -19.40
CA GLY A 596 15.35 -33.76 -20.46
C GLY A 596 16.20 -34.97 -20.07
N TRP A 597 16.23 -35.37 -18.80
CA TRP A 597 17.01 -36.53 -18.37
C TRP A 597 16.33 -37.86 -18.71
N THR A 598 17.13 -38.83 -19.12
CA THR A 598 16.68 -40.20 -19.37
C THR A 598 16.98 -41.09 -18.17
N ILE A 599 16.08 -42.02 -17.87
CA ILE A 599 16.25 -42.94 -16.74
C ILE A 599 16.94 -44.22 -17.23
N ASP A 600 17.83 -44.76 -16.39
CA ASP A 600 18.32 -46.14 -16.48
C ASP A 600 18.06 -46.86 -15.16
N ASP A 601 17.13 -47.77 -15.20
CA ASP A 601 16.69 -48.56 -14.04
C ASP A 601 17.78 -49.50 -13.49
N THR A 602 18.85 -49.71 -14.24
CA THR A 602 19.97 -50.57 -13.82
C THR A 602 21.04 -49.77 -13.02
N LEU A 603 20.95 -48.45 -13.04
CA LEU A 603 21.88 -47.62 -12.29
C LEU A 603 21.54 -47.57 -10.80
N ALA A 604 22.53 -47.87 -9.96
CA ALA A 604 22.41 -47.65 -8.54
C ALA A 604 22.61 -46.16 -8.22
N GLN A 605 21.84 -45.66 -7.26
CA GLN A 605 22.00 -44.31 -6.76
C GLN A 605 23.40 -44.08 -6.19
N SER A 606 24.09 -43.07 -6.67
CA SER A 606 25.39 -42.73 -6.16
C SER A 606 25.32 -42.12 -4.76
N GLU A 607 26.39 -42.28 -3.98
CA GLU A 607 26.48 -41.70 -2.61
C GLU A 607 26.34 -40.18 -2.67
N ASN A 608 26.95 -39.54 -3.67
CA ASN A 608 26.79 -38.09 -3.89
C ASN A 608 25.32 -37.68 -4.06
N ASN A 609 24.55 -38.43 -4.87
CA ASN A 609 23.13 -38.12 -5.11
C ASN A 609 22.29 -38.35 -3.84
N ARG A 610 22.59 -39.40 -3.08
CA ARG A 610 21.94 -39.68 -1.80
C ARG A 610 22.14 -38.53 -0.80
N LEU A 611 23.39 -38.09 -0.63
CA LEU A 611 23.74 -36.97 0.25
C LEU A 611 23.10 -35.64 -0.19
N ALA A 612 23.05 -35.38 -1.51
CA ALA A 612 22.39 -34.21 -2.06
C ALA A 612 20.90 -34.18 -1.73
N ILE A 613 20.22 -35.33 -1.86
CA ILE A 613 18.77 -35.46 -1.53
C ILE A 613 18.53 -35.24 -0.04
N GLU A 614 19.35 -35.87 0.81
CA GLU A 614 19.23 -35.70 2.27
C GLU A 614 19.40 -34.25 2.68
N TRP A 615 20.44 -33.58 2.17
CA TRP A 615 20.67 -32.17 2.44
C TRP A 615 19.53 -31.29 1.97
N PHE A 616 19.11 -31.42 0.69
CA PHE A 616 18.08 -30.54 0.15
C PHE A 616 16.73 -30.74 0.87
N ARG A 617 16.42 -31.94 1.31
CA ARG A 617 15.25 -32.23 2.15
C ARG A 617 15.28 -31.41 3.45
N GLN A 618 16.44 -31.27 4.09
CA GLN A 618 16.62 -30.49 5.29
C GLN A 618 16.56 -28.97 5.01
N ALA A 619 17.17 -28.52 3.92
CA ALA A 619 17.11 -27.12 3.48
C ALA A 619 15.67 -26.68 3.17
N LEU A 620 14.90 -27.54 2.48
CA LEU A 620 13.48 -27.34 2.22
C LEU A 620 12.67 -27.27 3.54
N ALA A 621 12.89 -28.21 4.46
CA ALA A 621 12.20 -28.23 5.74
C ALA A 621 12.49 -26.96 6.58
N LYS A 622 13.73 -26.50 6.61
CA LYS A 622 14.13 -25.26 7.30
C LYS A 622 13.46 -24.04 6.68
N THR A 623 13.48 -23.93 5.36
CA THR A 623 12.84 -22.82 4.65
C THR A 623 11.34 -22.83 4.86
N LEU A 624 10.70 -23.99 4.86
CA LEU A 624 9.27 -24.13 5.09
C LEU A 624 8.87 -23.58 6.47
N ARG A 625 9.63 -23.93 7.53
CA ARG A 625 9.42 -23.42 8.88
C ARG A 625 9.55 -21.89 8.93
N GLN A 626 10.55 -21.34 8.23
CA GLN A 626 10.74 -19.89 8.16
C GLN A 626 9.58 -19.20 7.43
N VAL A 627 9.12 -19.75 6.31
CA VAL A 627 7.98 -19.25 5.53
C VAL A 627 6.70 -19.23 6.38
N GLU A 628 6.43 -20.28 7.14
CA GLU A 628 5.29 -20.32 8.08
C GLU A 628 5.38 -19.23 9.15
N SER A 629 6.56 -19.01 9.72
CA SER A 629 6.81 -17.93 10.68
C SER A 629 6.61 -16.54 10.06
N ASP A 630 7.05 -16.37 8.82
CA ASP A 630 6.90 -15.10 8.10
C ASP A 630 5.44 -14.80 7.81
N PHE A 631 4.65 -15.77 7.36
CA PHE A 631 3.21 -15.59 7.17
C PHE A 631 2.48 -15.32 8.49
N ALA A 632 2.81 -16.01 9.56
CA ALA A 632 2.24 -15.77 10.89
C ALA A 632 2.49 -14.34 11.39
N SER A 633 3.56 -13.71 10.91
CA SER A 633 3.94 -12.33 11.21
C SER A 633 3.60 -11.33 10.10
N TYR A 634 2.85 -11.74 9.09
CA TYR A 634 2.52 -10.93 7.89
C TYR A 634 3.74 -10.39 7.13
N ARG A 635 4.87 -11.08 7.18
CA ARG A 635 6.09 -10.78 6.41
C ARG A 635 6.07 -11.53 5.07
N ILE A 636 5.09 -11.16 4.23
CA ILE A 636 4.80 -11.87 2.97
C ILE A 636 5.97 -11.77 1.99
N SER A 637 6.63 -10.62 1.94
CA SER A 637 7.80 -10.39 1.08
C SER A 637 9.00 -11.24 1.49
N GLU A 638 9.24 -11.35 2.79
CA GLU A 638 10.30 -12.18 3.34
C GLU A 638 10.02 -13.67 3.10
N ALA A 639 8.76 -14.09 3.23
CA ALA A 639 8.35 -15.45 2.87
C ALA A 639 8.68 -15.77 1.41
N PHE A 640 8.35 -14.86 0.49
CA PHE A 640 8.71 -15.01 -0.92
C PHE A 640 10.23 -15.02 -1.13
N MET A 641 10.97 -14.11 -0.50
CA MET A 641 12.43 -14.05 -0.63
C MET A 641 13.14 -15.32 -0.14
N ASN A 642 12.62 -15.95 0.93
CA ASN A 642 13.15 -17.23 1.40
C ASN A 642 12.93 -18.34 0.38
N LEU A 643 11.75 -18.40 -0.28
CA LEU A 643 11.48 -19.34 -1.37
C LEU A 643 12.30 -19.04 -2.62
N TYR A 644 12.46 -17.76 -2.96
CA TYR A 644 13.30 -17.31 -4.07
C TYR A 644 14.74 -17.82 -3.90
N LYS A 645 15.36 -17.61 -2.72
CA LYS A 645 16.71 -18.07 -2.40
C LYS A 645 16.81 -19.58 -2.39
N LEU A 646 15.84 -20.27 -1.78
CA LEU A 646 15.81 -21.73 -1.78
C LEU A 646 15.82 -22.29 -3.21
N PHE A 647 15.00 -21.71 -4.10
CA PHE A 647 14.94 -22.17 -5.48
C PHE A 647 16.19 -21.78 -6.28
N TRP A 648 16.61 -20.51 -6.19
CA TRP A 648 17.71 -19.99 -7.02
C TRP A 648 19.07 -20.52 -6.58
N ASP A 649 19.35 -20.40 -5.28
CA ASP A 649 20.67 -20.72 -4.73
C ASP A 649 20.78 -22.21 -4.38
N ASP A 650 19.87 -22.72 -3.53
CA ASP A 650 20.02 -24.07 -3.00
C ASP A 650 19.57 -25.12 -4.02
N PHE A 651 18.36 -25.01 -4.59
CA PHE A 651 17.86 -26.01 -5.54
C PHE A 651 18.63 -25.96 -6.86
N SER A 652 18.60 -24.80 -7.54
CA SER A 652 19.21 -24.68 -8.86
C SER A 652 20.74 -24.55 -8.81
N GLY A 653 21.29 -23.80 -7.85
CA GLY A 653 22.73 -23.54 -7.76
C GLY A 653 23.53 -24.67 -7.15
N TRP A 654 22.92 -25.43 -6.26
CA TRP A 654 23.61 -26.53 -5.57
C TRP A 654 23.01 -27.90 -5.87
N TYR A 655 21.72 -28.15 -5.52
CA TYR A 655 21.13 -29.46 -5.63
C TYR A 655 21.19 -30.04 -7.05
N LEU A 656 20.66 -29.30 -8.03
CA LEU A 656 20.68 -29.75 -9.42
C LEU A 656 22.10 -29.94 -9.96
N GLU A 657 23.03 -29.09 -9.60
CA GLU A 657 24.44 -29.25 -10.00
C GLU A 657 25.10 -30.47 -9.37
N MET A 658 24.75 -30.81 -8.14
CA MET A 658 25.25 -32.01 -7.48
C MET A 658 24.75 -33.30 -8.13
N ILE A 659 23.47 -33.35 -8.51
CA ILE A 659 22.85 -34.59 -9.05
C ILE A 659 22.89 -34.70 -10.58
N LYS A 660 23.12 -33.59 -11.27
CA LYS A 660 23.17 -33.55 -12.74
C LYS A 660 24.04 -34.66 -13.30
N PRO A 661 23.52 -35.56 -14.19
CA PRO A 661 24.31 -36.57 -14.85
C PRO A 661 25.32 -35.92 -15.83
N ALA A 662 26.34 -36.65 -16.24
CA ALA A 662 27.22 -36.22 -17.33
C ALA A 662 26.41 -36.07 -18.63
N TYR A 663 26.91 -35.22 -19.53
CA TYR A 663 26.18 -34.90 -20.77
C TYR A 663 25.84 -36.19 -21.56
N GLN A 664 24.58 -36.33 -21.92
CA GLN A 664 23.99 -37.51 -22.59
C GLN A 664 24.05 -38.82 -21.80
N CYS A 665 24.36 -38.78 -20.51
CA CYS A 665 24.27 -39.96 -19.64
C CYS A 665 22.90 -39.98 -18.93
N PRO A 666 22.36 -41.20 -18.66
CA PRO A 666 21.12 -41.35 -17.91
C PRO A 666 21.34 -41.08 -16.40
N ILE A 667 20.24 -40.89 -15.71
CA ILE A 667 20.17 -40.76 -14.24
C ILE A 667 19.49 -41.98 -13.63
N ASP A 668 19.84 -42.32 -12.40
CA ASP A 668 19.14 -43.36 -11.64
C ASP A 668 17.71 -42.94 -11.27
N ARG A 669 16.77 -43.86 -11.24
CA ARG A 669 15.36 -43.64 -10.93
C ARG A 669 15.14 -42.99 -9.56
N PRO A 670 15.71 -43.48 -8.44
CA PRO A 670 15.50 -42.89 -7.13
C PRO A 670 15.87 -41.38 -7.06
N THR A 671 16.95 -40.99 -7.74
CA THR A 671 17.37 -39.57 -7.79
C THR A 671 16.39 -38.72 -8.59
N LEU A 672 15.93 -39.20 -9.75
CA LEU A 672 14.94 -38.46 -10.55
C LEU A 672 13.59 -38.32 -9.84
N GLU A 673 13.07 -39.39 -9.24
CA GLU A 673 11.83 -39.37 -8.48
C GLU A 673 11.90 -38.40 -7.29
N ALA A 674 13.00 -38.41 -6.55
CA ALA A 674 13.21 -37.44 -5.46
C ALA A 674 13.24 -36.00 -5.98
N THR A 675 13.90 -35.77 -7.13
CA THR A 675 13.97 -34.45 -7.76
C THR A 675 12.62 -33.95 -8.23
N CYS A 676 11.82 -34.80 -8.86
CA CYS A 676 10.43 -34.48 -9.26
C CYS A 676 9.56 -34.18 -8.03
N GLY A 677 9.74 -34.92 -6.93
CA GLY A 677 9.06 -34.64 -5.67
C GLY A 677 9.44 -33.28 -5.07
N PHE A 678 10.71 -32.91 -5.10
CA PHE A 678 11.14 -31.56 -4.69
C PHE A 678 10.60 -30.46 -5.61
N PHE A 679 10.54 -30.72 -6.92
CA PHE A 679 9.91 -29.80 -7.86
C PHE A 679 8.42 -29.59 -7.54
N ASP A 680 7.68 -30.64 -7.26
CA ASP A 680 6.27 -30.57 -6.89
C ASP A 680 6.09 -29.75 -5.59
N ASP A 681 6.91 -30.00 -4.57
CA ASP A 681 6.89 -29.22 -3.32
C ASP A 681 7.20 -27.74 -3.56
N LEU A 682 8.25 -27.42 -4.33
CA LEU A 682 8.64 -26.05 -4.66
C LEU A 682 7.60 -25.31 -5.48
N LEU A 683 6.99 -25.97 -6.47
CA LEU A 683 5.92 -25.37 -7.28
C LEU A 683 4.70 -25.05 -6.42
N ARG A 684 4.30 -25.95 -5.51
CA ARG A 684 3.20 -25.71 -4.58
C ARG A 684 3.49 -24.53 -3.64
N LEU A 685 4.71 -24.40 -3.14
CA LEU A 685 5.12 -23.27 -2.30
C LEU A 685 5.16 -21.95 -3.05
N LEU A 686 5.55 -21.95 -4.32
CA LEU A 686 5.64 -20.76 -5.17
C LEU A 686 4.31 -20.35 -5.80
N HIS A 687 3.34 -21.28 -5.90
CA HIS A 687 2.07 -21.03 -6.59
C HIS A 687 1.28 -19.81 -6.09
N PRO A 688 1.17 -19.53 -4.80
CA PRO A 688 0.49 -18.32 -4.32
C PRO A 688 1.10 -17.03 -4.88
N PHE A 689 2.39 -17.03 -5.15
CA PHE A 689 3.16 -15.87 -5.62
C PHE A 689 3.22 -15.77 -7.14
N MET A 690 3.41 -16.91 -7.82
CA MET A 690 3.61 -17.03 -9.27
C MET A 690 2.67 -18.10 -9.85
N PRO A 691 1.36 -17.83 -9.93
CA PRO A 691 0.37 -18.87 -10.21
C PRO A 691 0.46 -19.46 -11.60
N PHE A 692 0.90 -18.72 -12.61
CA PHE A 692 0.83 -19.17 -14.00
C PHE A 692 1.98 -20.12 -14.39
N VAL A 693 3.22 -19.74 -14.13
CA VAL A 693 4.37 -20.59 -14.43
C VAL A 693 4.34 -21.88 -13.62
N THR A 694 3.87 -21.79 -12.37
CA THR A 694 3.78 -22.98 -11.50
C THR A 694 2.68 -23.93 -11.93
N GLU A 695 1.53 -23.45 -12.38
CA GLU A 695 0.46 -24.28 -12.93
C GLU A 695 0.93 -24.99 -14.21
N GLU A 696 1.54 -24.25 -15.16
CA GLU A 696 1.99 -24.84 -16.43
C GLU A 696 2.99 -25.99 -16.20
N ILE A 697 3.99 -25.77 -15.36
CA ILE A 697 5.01 -26.79 -15.06
C ILE A 697 4.39 -27.95 -14.28
N TRP A 698 3.52 -27.66 -13.30
CA TRP A 698 2.91 -28.70 -12.49
C TRP A 698 2.03 -29.66 -13.30
N GLN A 699 1.32 -29.12 -14.30
CA GLN A 699 0.50 -29.91 -15.22
C GLN A 699 1.34 -30.83 -16.12
N ASP A 700 2.56 -30.42 -16.48
CA ASP A 700 3.47 -31.21 -17.31
C ASP A 700 4.33 -32.21 -16.49
N LEU A 701 4.54 -31.94 -15.20
CA LEU A 701 5.38 -32.75 -14.29
C LEU A 701 4.87 -34.18 -14.13
N ALA A 702 3.55 -34.38 -14.20
CA ALA A 702 2.92 -35.69 -14.12
C ALA A 702 1.55 -35.70 -14.84
N PRO A 703 1.04 -36.83 -15.31
CA PRO A 703 -0.29 -36.95 -15.89
C PRO A 703 -1.36 -36.46 -14.91
N ARG A 704 -2.23 -35.55 -15.33
CA ARG A 704 -3.31 -34.93 -14.54
C ARG A 704 -4.67 -35.27 -15.16
N LYS A 705 -5.70 -35.37 -14.33
CA LYS A 705 -7.09 -35.45 -14.78
C LYS A 705 -7.64 -34.09 -15.13
N ALA A 706 -8.66 -34.02 -15.97
CA ALA A 706 -9.37 -32.80 -16.24
C ALA A 706 -9.95 -32.21 -14.92
N GLY A 707 -9.77 -30.91 -14.69
CA GLY A 707 -10.18 -30.23 -13.46
C GLY A 707 -9.15 -30.22 -12.33
N GLU A 708 -8.09 -31.05 -12.43
CA GLU A 708 -7.01 -30.98 -11.45
C GLU A 708 -6.17 -29.69 -11.66
N SER A 709 -5.83 -29.01 -10.57
CA SER A 709 -5.00 -27.83 -10.56
C SER A 709 -4.11 -27.82 -9.32
N ILE A 710 -2.92 -27.27 -9.46
CA ILE A 710 -2.01 -27.03 -8.33
C ILE A 710 -2.66 -26.15 -7.26
N MET A 711 -3.57 -25.26 -7.66
CA MET A 711 -4.27 -24.31 -6.79
C MET A 711 -5.04 -24.98 -5.64
N VAL A 712 -5.51 -26.21 -5.83
CA VAL A 712 -6.29 -26.96 -4.85
C VAL A 712 -5.49 -28.10 -4.20
N GLN A 713 -4.19 -28.17 -4.49
CA GLN A 713 -3.30 -29.13 -3.84
C GLN A 713 -2.92 -28.65 -2.44
N ARG A 714 -2.66 -29.60 -1.54
CA ARG A 714 -2.20 -29.27 -0.18
C ARG A 714 -0.79 -28.70 -0.19
N MET A 715 -0.55 -27.68 0.64
CA MET A 715 0.81 -27.21 0.92
C MET A 715 1.68 -28.35 1.47
N PRO A 716 3.00 -28.36 1.17
CA PRO A 716 3.93 -29.27 1.81
C PRO A 716 3.92 -29.11 3.33
N GLU A 717 3.93 -30.21 4.06
CA GLU A 717 3.92 -30.18 5.52
C GLU A 717 5.32 -29.95 6.10
N ALA A 718 5.38 -29.26 7.22
CA ALA A 718 6.63 -29.07 7.98
C ALA A 718 7.16 -30.41 8.47
N ARG A 719 8.51 -30.57 8.39
CA ARG A 719 9.22 -31.77 8.82
C ARG A 719 10.24 -31.40 9.89
N GLU A 720 10.73 -32.40 10.60
CA GLU A 720 11.85 -32.21 11.53
C GLU A 720 13.10 -31.73 10.78
N ILE A 721 13.90 -30.90 11.42
CA ILE A 721 15.10 -30.30 10.85
C ILE A 721 16.32 -30.88 11.58
N ASP A 722 17.27 -31.41 10.83
CA ASP A 722 18.60 -31.77 11.31
C ASP A 722 19.56 -30.59 11.11
N GLU A 723 19.68 -29.75 12.16
CA GLU A 723 20.57 -28.58 12.13
C GLU A 723 22.05 -29.00 12.08
N ALA A 724 22.41 -30.20 12.60
CA ALA A 724 23.78 -30.68 12.52
C ALA A 724 24.14 -31.01 11.06
N LEU A 725 23.28 -31.72 10.33
CA LEU A 725 23.45 -32.00 8.91
C LEU A 725 23.59 -30.72 8.10
N LEU A 726 22.70 -29.74 8.32
CA LEU A 726 22.77 -28.44 7.66
C LEU A 726 24.07 -27.72 7.93
N GLY A 727 24.52 -27.69 9.19
CA GLY A 727 25.81 -27.08 9.57
C GLY A 727 27.00 -27.75 8.89
N ARG A 728 27.02 -29.07 8.81
CA ARG A 728 28.07 -29.83 8.11
C ARG A 728 28.07 -29.55 6.60
N PHE A 729 26.88 -29.40 6.00
CA PHE A 729 26.80 -29.05 4.59
C PHE A 729 27.23 -27.62 4.29
N GLU A 730 27.00 -26.66 5.20
CA GLU A 730 27.55 -25.30 5.05
C GLU A 730 29.08 -25.29 5.02
N LEU A 731 29.74 -26.10 5.87
CA LEU A 731 31.20 -26.29 5.79
C LEU A 731 31.61 -26.84 4.39
N THR A 732 30.82 -27.76 3.85
CA THR A 732 31.04 -28.30 2.50
C THR A 732 30.94 -27.21 1.43
N LYS A 733 29.93 -26.32 1.50
CA LYS A 733 29.80 -25.18 0.61
C LYS A 733 30.98 -24.21 0.71
N GLU A 734 31.47 -23.94 1.93
CA GLU A 734 32.63 -23.08 2.16
C GLU A 734 33.89 -23.67 1.51
N VAL A 735 34.11 -24.99 1.66
CA VAL A 735 35.28 -25.67 1.03
C VAL A 735 35.19 -25.60 -0.50
N VAL A 736 34.03 -25.93 -1.09
CA VAL A 736 33.81 -25.83 -2.55
C VAL A 736 34.07 -24.41 -3.07
N THR A 737 33.57 -23.43 -2.32
CA THR A 737 33.76 -22.01 -2.67
C THR A 737 35.24 -21.63 -2.63
N ALA A 738 35.97 -22.08 -1.61
CA ALA A 738 37.41 -21.85 -1.50
C ALA A 738 38.21 -22.51 -2.65
N VAL A 739 37.87 -23.75 -3.02
CA VAL A 739 38.45 -24.43 -4.16
C VAL A 739 38.18 -23.66 -5.48
N ARG A 740 36.97 -23.18 -5.69
CA ARG A 740 36.61 -22.36 -6.85
C ARG A 740 37.37 -21.04 -6.88
N ASN A 741 37.61 -20.42 -5.72
CA ASN A 741 38.42 -19.21 -5.60
C ASN A 741 39.90 -19.48 -5.94
N VAL A 742 40.47 -20.62 -5.49
CA VAL A 742 41.84 -21.04 -5.91
C VAL A 742 41.93 -21.18 -7.43
N ARG A 743 40.92 -21.85 -8.06
CA ARG A 743 40.86 -21.95 -9.54
C ARG A 743 40.87 -20.59 -10.21
N LYS A 744 40.02 -19.66 -9.74
CA LYS A 744 39.92 -18.29 -10.28
C LYS A 744 41.22 -17.52 -10.12
N GLN A 745 41.84 -17.58 -8.94
CA GLN A 745 43.12 -16.88 -8.65
C GLN A 745 44.29 -17.40 -9.48
N LYS A 746 44.27 -18.71 -9.77
CA LYS A 746 45.34 -19.38 -10.51
C LYS A 746 45.00 -19.62 -12.00
N ASN A 747 43.87 -19.10 -12.48
CA ASN A 747 43.38 -19.26 -13.86
C ASN A 747 43.25 -20.73 -14.30
N ILE A 748 42.89 -21.63 -13.40
CA ILE A 748 42.75 -23.06 -13.69
C ILE A 748 41.35 -23.29 -14.29
N PRO A 749 41.25 -23.86 -15.51
CA PRO A 749 39.96 -24.17 -16.12
C PRO A 749 39.11 -25.09 -15.26
N GLN A 750 37.79 -24.90 -15.27
CA GLN A 750 36.86 -25.76 -14.50
C GLN A 750 36.91 -27.24 -14.91
N LYS A 751 37.26 -27.52 -16.15
CA LYS A 751 37.37 -28.89 -16.69
C LYS A 751 38.59 -29.67 -16.18
N ASP A 752 39.62 -28.98 -15.68
CA ASP A 752 40.86 -29.63 -15.25
C ASP A 752 40.70 -30.13 -13.80
N PRO A 753 40.83 -31.42 -13.51
CA PRO A 753 40.66 -31.96 -12.17
C PRO A 753 41.78 -31.53 -11.22
N LEU A 754 41.45 -31.26 -9.95
CA LEU A 754 42.45 -30.93 -8.92
C LEU A 754 42.54 -32.04 -7.86
N THR A 755 43.65 -32.13 -7.20
CA THR A 755 43.79 -32.87 -5.94
C THR A 755 43.60 -31.91 -4.77
N LEU A 756 42.87 -32.35 -3.75
CA LEU A 756 42.72 -31.60 -2.49
C LEU A 756 43.36 -32.38 -1.37
N ARG A 757 44.32 -31.81 -0.64
CA ARG A 757 44.89 -32.34 0.58
C ARG A 757 44.28 -31.65 1.80
N VAL A 758 43.95 -32.39 2.84
CA VAL A 758 43.36 -31.85 4.04
C VAL A 758 44.10 -32.34 5.29
N ILE A 759 44.38 -31.41 6.20
CA ILE A 759 44.72 -31.77 7.61
C ILE A 759 43.39 -31.81 8.33
N ALA A 760 42.84 -33.01 8.44
CA ALA A 760 41.51 -33.23 8.95
C ALA A 760 41.41 -32.97 10.45
N ASP A 761 40.38 -32.25 10.85
CA ASP A 761 39.98 -32.04 12.21
C ASP A 761 38.44 -32.26 12.35
N GLU A 762 37.85 -31.88 13.45
CA GLU A 762 36.39 -32.03 13.72
C GLU A 762 35.51 -31.24 12.74
N ASN A 763 36.01 -30.16 12.11
CA ASN A 763 35.28 -29.32 11.15
C ASN A 763 35.40 -29.83 9.73
N TYR A 764 36.24 -30.88 9.45
CA TYR A 764 36.29 -31.47 8.13
C TYR A 764 35.00 -32.28 7.83
N PRO A 765 34.21 -31.92 6.80
CA PRO A 765 33.00 -32.61 6.43
C PRO A 765 33.30 -33.91 5.63
N ALA A 766 33.91 -34.90 6.27
CA ALA A 766 34.40 -36.12 5.61
C ALA A 766 33.28 -36.93 4.92
N GLU A 767 32.11 -36.93 5.50
CA GLU A 767 30.92 -37.61 4.94
C GLU A 767 30.46 -37.01 3.61
N TYR A 768 30.76 -35.73 3.34
CA TYR A 768 30.47 -35.04 2.09
C TYR A 768 31.64 -35.08 1.09
N ALA A 769 32.65 -35.92 1.28
CA ALA A 769 33.78 -36.07 0.32
C ALA A 769 33.31 -36.31 -1.13
N PRO A 770 32.28 -37.13 -1.42
CA PRO A 770 31.74 -37.29 -2.77
C PRO A 770 31.20 -36.00 -3.37
N VAL A 771 30.53 -35.13 -2.54
CA VAL A 771 30.03 -33.82 -2.95
C VAL A 771 31.20 -32.86 -3.22
N LEU A 772 32.21 -32.84 -2.36
CA LEU A 772 33.41 -32.04 -2.56
C LEU A 772 34.14 -32.40 -3.86
N GLN A 773 34.25 -33.71 -4.15
CA GLN A 773 34.86 -34.19 -5.40
C GLN A 773 34.08 -33.71 -6.61
N LYS A 774 32.77 -33.87 -6.64
CA LYS A 774 31.93 -33.44 -7.78
C LYS A 774 31.92 -31.93 -7.96
N MET A 775 31.58 -31.19 -6.92
CA MET A 775 31.36 -29.74 -6.98
C MET A 775 32.67 -28.95 -7.09
N GLY A 776 33.77 -29.48 -6.57
CA GLY A 776 35.12 -28.93 -6.71
C GLY A 776 35.84 -29.39 -7.98
N ASN A 777 35.29 -30.37 -8.74
CA ASN A 777 35.97 -31.12 -9.80
C ASN A 777 37.31 -31.64 -9.31
N LEU A 778 37.31 -32.46 -8.23
CA LEU A 778 38.49 -33.01 -7.63
C LEU A 778 38.67 -34.48 -8.07
N SER A 779 39.85 -34.83 -8.53
CA SER A 779 40.25 -36.21 -8.86
C SER A 779 40.30 -37.08 -7.59
N GLN A 780 40.81 -36.50 -6.50
CA GLN A 780 40.91 -37.18 -5.21
C GLN A 780 41.02 -36.18 -4.07
N ILE A 781 40.69 -36.67 -2.85
CA ILE A 781 40.90 -35.95 -1.58
C ILE A 781 41.80 -36.82 -0.73
N GLU A 782 42.94 -36.26 -0.31
CA GLU A 782 43.97 -36.94 0.48
C GLU A 782 44.06 -36.36 1.88
N THR A 783 44.03 -37.19 2.90
CA THR A 783 44.32 -36.75 4.27
C THR A 783 45.81 -36.73 4.51
N THR A 784 46.33 -35.59 5.00
CA THR A 784 47.74 -35.41 5.31
C THR A 784 47.91 -34.93 6.78
N ARG A 785 49.12 -35.11 7.32
CA ARG A 785 49.49 -34.58 8.65
C ARG A 785 50.43 -33.37 8.52
N GLU A 786 50.98 -33.14 7.38
CA GLU A 786 52.00 -32.13 7.15
C GLU A 786 51.48 -31.05 6.19
N LYS A 787 51.93 -29.82 6.43
CA LYS A 787 51.69 -28.71 5.51
C LYS A 787 52.50 -28.92 4.24
N ASP A 788 51.91 -28.65 3.08
CA ASP A 788 52.57 -28.62 1.78
C ASP A 788 52.92 -27.17 1.43
N PRO A 789 54.20 -26.80 1.58
CA PRO A 789 54.64 -25.43 1.31
C PRO A 789 54.52 -25.00 -0.18
N SER A 790 54.44 -25.98 -1.09
CA SER A 790 54.36 -25.75 -2.55
C SER A 790 52.94 -25.68 -3.05
N ALA A 791 51.96 -26.01 -2.21
CA ALA A 791 50.52 -26.00 -2.52
C ALA A 791 49.87 -24.68 -2.15
N VAL A 792 48.78 -24.32 -2.84
CA VAL A 792 47.93 -23.19 -2.43
C VAL A 792 47.10 -23.64 -1.24
N GLY A 793 47.40 -23.08 -0.08
CA GLY A 793 46.66 -23.38 1.17
C GLY A 793 45.51 -22.43 1.41
N PHE A 794 44.42 -22.92 2.03
CA PHE A 794 43.30 -22.13 2.56
C PHE A 794 42.76 -22.76 3.82
N LEU A 795 42.00 -21.96 4.58
CA LEU A 795 41.35 -22.38 5.81
C LEU A 795 39.83 -22.29 5.67
N VAL A 796 39.12 -23.31 6.17
CA VAL A 796 37.70 -23.24 6.44
C VAL A 796 37.50 -23.58 7.90
N LYS A 797 37.06 -22.62 8.70
CA LYS A 797 37.12 -22.67 10.18
C LYS A 797 38.56 -22.95 10.62
N THR A 798 38.80 -24.11 11.26
CA THR A 798 40.11 -24.56 11.73
C THR A 798 40.79 -25.54 10.79
N THR A 799 40.05 -26.14 9.88
CA THR A 799 40.54 -27.15 8.93
C THR A 799 41.45 -26.52 7.88
N GLN A 800 42.61 -27.09 7.67
CA GLN A 800 43.57 -26.63 6.67
C GLN A 800 43.47 -27.49 5.41
N TYR A 801 43.38 -26.83 4.28
CA TYR A 801 43.28 -27.44 2.96
C TYR A 801 44.42 -26.94 2.06
N PHE A 802 44.90 -27.83 1.17
CA PHE A 802 45.97 -27.53 0.26
C PHE A 802 45.65 -28.07 -1.13
N VAL A 803 45.86 -27.26 -2.15
CA VAL A 803 45.74 -27.65 -3.54
C VAL A 803 47.14 -27.68 -4.15
N PRO A 804 47.72 -28.90 -4.42
CA PRO A 804 49.01 -29.02 -5.06
C PRO A 804 48.99 -28.40 -6.45
N MET A 805 50.08 -27.70 -6.82
CA MET A 805 50.17 -26.98 -8.10
C MET A 805 51.18 -27.63 -9.06
N GLU A 806 51.72 -28.77 -8.73
CA GLU A 806 52.71 -29.44 -9.58
C GLU A 806 52.17 -29.74 -10.99
N GLY A 807 52.82 -29.20 -12.01
CA GLY A 807 52.49 -29.41 -13.42
C GLY A 807 51.27 -28.62 -13.93
N MET A 808 50.59 -27.81 -13.09
CA MET A 808 49.39 -27.05 -13.49
C MET A 808 49.64 -25.55 -13.65
N ILE A 809 50.76 -25.02 -13.23
CA ILE A 809 51.11 -23.61 -13.34
C ILE A 809 52.33 -23.48 -14.26
N ASP A 810 52.26 -22.58 -15.22
CA ASP A 810 53.43 -22.03 -15.85
C ASP A 810 54.19 -21.20 -14.81
N ILE A 811 55.15 -21.84 -14.17
CA ILE A 811 55.95 -21.26 -13.08
C ILE A 811 56.60 -19.94 -13.53
N GLU A 812 56.97 -19.81 -14.80
CA GLU A 812 57.61 -18.61 -15.35
C GLU A 812 56.59 -17.47 -15.52
N ALA A 813 55.39 -17.77 -15.97
CA ALA A 813 54.31 -16.80 -16.08
C ALA A 813 53.80 -16.34 -14.69
N GLU A 814 53.64 -17.24 -13.73
CA GLU A 814 53.23 -16.92 -12.35
C GLU A 814 54.34 -16.12 -11.61
N ARG A 815 55.60 -16.48 -11.78
CA ARG A 815 56.75 -15.74 -11.26
C ARG A 815 56.79 -14.30 -11.78
N LYS A 816 56.56 -14.13 -13.10
CA LYS A 816 56.48 -12.80 -13.73
C LYS A 816 55.33 -11.98 -13.21
N LYS A 817 54.16 -12.59 -12.98
CA LYS A 817 52.98 -11.95 -12.42
C LYS A 817 53.22 -11.49 -10.97
N LEU A 818 53.69 -12.39 -10.11
CA LEU A 818 53.98 -12.08 -8.70
C LEU A 818 55.11 -11.03 -8.58
N ALA A 819 56.12 -11.06 -9.47
CA ALA A 819 57.16 -10.04 -9.52
C ALA A 819 56.60 -8.67 -9.92
N GLY A 820 55.66 -8.61 -10.88
CA GLY A 820 54.97 -7.37 -11.26
C GLY A 820 54.09 -6.82 -10.16
N GLU A 821 53.36 -7.69 -9.43
CA GLU A 821 52.54 -7.29 -8.26
C GLU A 821 53.43 -6.77 -7.11
N LEU A 822 54.60 -7.40 -6.89
CA LEU A 822 55.57 -6.96 -5.89
C LEU A 822 56.13 -5.57 -6.24
N GLU A 823 56.55 -5.36 -7.46
CA GLU A 823 57.05 -4.06 -7.94
C GLU A 823 56.01 -2.97 -7.81
N TYR A 824 54.77 -3.25 -8.17
CA TYR A 824 53.65 -2.32 -7.98
C TYR A 824 53.41 -1.96 -6.50
N LEU A 825 53.38 -2.96 -5.60
CA LEU A 825 53.16 -2.72 -4.16
C LEU A 825 54.37 -2.04 -3.50
N GLU A 826 55.59 -2.31 -3.94
CA GLU A 826 56.82 -1.59 -3.48
C GLU A 826 56.74 -0.12 -3.90
N GLY A 827 56.32 0.17 -5.14
CA GLY A 827 56.08 1.54 -5.63
C GLY A 827 54.96 2.24 -4.85
N PHE A 828 53.89 1.53 -4.57
CA PHE A 828 52.78 2.03 -3.75
C PHE A 828 53.25 2.36 -2.33
N LEU A 829 53.97 1.44 -1.67
CA LEU A 829 54.53 1.61 -0.32
C LEU A 829 55.46 2.83 -0.25
N ALA A 830 56.36 2.98 -1.24
CA ALA A 830 57.26 4.15 -1.33
C ALA A 830 56.49 5.46 -1.43
N SER A 831 55.35 5.47 -2.19
CA SER A 831 54.46 6.63 -2.30
C SER A 831 53.79 6.98 -0.96
N VAL A 832 53.28 5.96 -0.23
CA VAL A 832 52.65 6.14 1.08
C VAL A 832 53.68 6.59 2.12
N GLN A 833 54.88 5.99 2.15
CA GLN A 833 55.99 6.39 3.02
C GLN A 833 56.42 7.82 2.77
N LYS A 834 56.55 8.24 1.50
CA LYS A 834 56.85 9.63 1.13
C LYS A 834 55.79 10.63 1.63
N LYS A 835 54.52 10.25 1.64
CA LYS A 835 53.47 11.07 2.22
C LYS A 835 53.59 11.16 3.74
N LEU A 836 53.83 10.03 4.40
CA LEU A 836 53.97 9.95 5.85
C LEU A 836 55.29 10.57 6.39
N SER A 837 56.33 10.69 5.57
CA SER A 837 57.61 11.40 5.90
C SER A 837 57.49 12.91 5.69
N ASN A 838 56.43 13.41 5.11
CA ASN A 838 56.19 14.85 4.98
C ASN A 838 55.63 15.44 6.26
N GLU A 839 56.45 16.09 7.07
CA GLU A 839 56.04 16.68 8.34
C GLU A 839 54.89 17.66 8.20
N ARG A 840 54.75 18.40 7.10
CA ARG A 840 53.61 19.30 6.84
C ARG A 840 52.30 18.52 6.65
N PHE A 841 52.35 17.36 5.97
CA PHE A 841 51.17 16.54 5.80
C PHE A 841 50.74 15.91 7.12
N VAL A 842 51.65 15.38 7.91
CA VAL A 842 51.34 14.70 9.18
C VAL A 842 50.83 15.69 10.24
N SER A 843 51.32 16.94 10.22
CA SER A 843 50.91 17.95 11.18
C SER A 843 49.64 18.73 10.78
N SER A 844 49.28 18.80 9.47
CA SER A 844 48.16 19.61 9.01
C SER A 844 46.91 18.80 8.56
N ALA A 845 47.11 17.51 8.25
CA ALA A 845 45.97 16.65 7.84
C ALA A 845 45.16 16.15 9.06
N PRO A 846 43.85 15.93 8.90
CA PRO A 846 43.03 15.34 9.95
C PRO A 846 43.58 14.00 10.45
N GLU A 847 43.56 13.75 11.74
CA GLU A 847 44.10 12.57 12.39
C GLU A 847 43.62 11.26 11.75
N LYS A 848 42.34 11.21 11.31
CA LYS A 848 41.73 10.08 10.61
C LYS A 848 42.39 9.80 9.25
N VAL A 849 42.85 10.82 8.56
CA VAL A 849 43.54 10.69 7.24
C VAL A 849 44.94 10.14 7.43
N VAL A 850 45.67 10.63 8.43
CA VAL A 850 47.01 10.12 8.78
C VAL A 850 46.94 8.65 9.25
N ALA A 851 45.95 8.30 10.08
CA ALA A 851 45.71 6.93 10.52
C ALA A 851 45.41 6.00 9.32
N ASN A 852 44.61 6.44 8.38
CA ASN A 852 44.31 5.67 7.15
C ASN A 852 45.54 5.44 6.28
N GLU A 853 46.43 6.41 6.12
CA GLU A 853 47.71 6.23 5.41
C GLU A 853 48.64 5.27 6.14
N ARG A 854 48.70 5.27 7.45
CA ARG A 854 49.43 4.29 8.27
C ARG A 854 48.89 2.86 8.11
N THR A 855 47.55 2.70 8.08
CA THR A 855 46.92 1.40 7.80
C THR A 855 47.30 0.89 6.39
N LYS A 856 47.28 1.77 5.39
CA LYS A 856 47.73 1.43 4.02
C LYS A 856 49.21 1.00 3.97
N GLN A 857 50.05 1.64 4.76
CA GLN A 857 51.46 1.26 4.89
C GLN A 857 51.60 -0.15 5.46
N ALA A 858 50.96 -0.42 6.59
CA ALA A 858 50.99 -1.73 7.25
C ALA A 858 50.45 -2.86 6.36
N ASP A 859 49.34 -2.60 5.67
CA ASP A 859 48.73 -3.55 4.72
C ASP A 859 49.63 -3.83 3.53
N ALA A 860 50.30 -2.79 3.00
CA ALA A 860 51.23 -2.93 1.89
C ALA A 860 52.48 -3.72 2.32
N GLU A 861 53.04 -3.42 3.49
CA GLU A 861 54.23 -4.15 4.04
C GLU A 861 53.90 -5.64 4.29
N ALA A 862 52.74 -5.95 4.84
CA ALA A 862 52.29 -7.34 5.03
C ALA A 862 52.11 -8.07 3.68
N LYS A 863 51.51 -7.43 2.68
CA LYS A 863 51.36 -8.01 1.33
C LYS A 863 52.68 -8.23 0.63
N ILE A 864 53.60 -7.28 0.74
CA ILE A 864 54.96 -7.40 0.16
C ILE A 864 55.69 -8.57 0.81
N ALA A 865 55.61 -8.74 2.13
CA ALA A 865 56.23 -9.88 2.82
C ALA A 865 55.66 -11.20 2.33
N ALA A 866 54.32 -11.31 2.21
CA ALA A 866 53.67 -12.51 1.69
C ALA A 866 54.04 -12.83 0.24
N LEU A 867 54.11 -11.81 -0.65
CA LEU A 867 54.54 -11.99 -2.04
C LEU A 867 56.02 -12.42 -2.19
N ARG A 868 56.89 -11.89 -1.35
CA ARG A 868 58.30 -12.32 -1.32
C ARG A 868 58.44 -13.78 -0.87
N GLU A 869 57.65 -14.21 0.11
CA GLU A 869 57.61 -15.62 0.56
C GLU A 869 57.08 -16.52 -0.57
N GLN A 870 56.01 -16.12 -1.25
CA GLN A 870 55.50 -16.85 -2.41
C GLN A 870 56.50 -16.95 -3.58
N LEU A 871 57.20 -15.84 -3.90
CA LEU A 871 58.22 -15.86 -4.91
C LEU A 871 59.43 -16.75 -4.54
N ALA A 872 59.77 -16.84 -3.26
CA ALA A 872 60.81 -17.73 -2.76
C ALA A 872 60.43 -19.20 -2.82
N ALA A 873 59.13 -19.50 -2.64
CA ALA A 873 58.61 -20.86 -2.74
C ALA A 873 58.47 -21.40 -4.18
N LEU A 874 58.45 -20.49 -5.18
CA LEU A 874 58.40 -20.83 -6.62
C LEU A 874 59.83 -21.09 -7.21
N LYS A 875 60.77 -21.56 -6.41
CA LYS A 875 62.12 -21.94 -6.89
C LYS A 875 62.13 -23.24 -7.67
#